data_462bd5b0f4aaff9b173d3493d4aa3081
#
_entry.id   462bd5b0f4aaff9b173d3493d4aa3081
#
_cell.length_a   1.000
_cell.length_b   1.000
_cell.length_c   1.000
_cell.angle_alpha   90.00
_cell.angle_beta   90.00
_cell.angle_gamma   90.00
#
_symmetry.space_group_name_H-M   'P 1'
#
loop_
_entity.id
_entity.type
_entity.pdbx_description
1 polymer ?
#
loop_
_entity_poly.entity_id
_entity_poly.type
_entity_poly.pdbx_seq_one_letter_code
_entity_poly.pdbx_strand_id
1 'polypeptide(L)'
;FCKIGFYSGGEAWLEFYAMNLKTKKVEVSFRTRLYRKAEFFPETYCKASNLDFSDSTVTVKASSQYNASKFKSFILGNHYRKSWNTPIKVDVLNLKTEKGGLIPYGIGGGKQSVSLKFKNIDNREYVARTVEKNPKLDRIINLDLNKTLAADIVQDQISAQHPYGAVTIPPMASAIGLLHTRPKITLIPQDSCLGPYYNRFSNTLVMLEEDPDESHEDAPNLGNAKNLVGSNKMFLELTEDNDNTLDQTALAKARLFDMFIGDWDRHERQFRWAEFEEGEKGKRFVPVPEDRDQVYFKFDGFFPSMLSKPWGARMLRDFGHKYRDIKGLNMAAANLDRNTMSELTREDWISIADSMKFLLTDEVIERAIRQFPPEIFAIDGEEIISKLKSRRDSLPYLANKYYGLLAEYVNVKGSRKHELFVVERLNNKTTQLTVYKIKSDGEIKKQLYQRTFNHKETKELRLYGMGGNDKFHITGKVRRGLIVRIIGGSEKDTVIDLSSGKSLRRKTILYDSKDGVSYENKKKIILHESDKPEVHDPGEDVFFYNYTGPTARFNYNQGDGLFLGLGLIHKRYKFRAKPYGSWQKLVLSYASATQSYRINYLGDFRSTLRKNDFLLYTDFYLPYFAMNYFGYGNKSSEKQNNIDYYRVQMRYGVVFPALVRRISLFMQVGVGPKLEYYDLVNRKNAYVSKENFSDKMFNPKYYLGLSAFFKIGEPDDKINPTRGLVFQGLASVNKSINHSRNLYTHFESDFRFYATPNLPFQLTLAGRVGAAVNTGDFEFYQANSLGGLTNLRGFYRTRFVGDRTFYQNLELRSQLLKMNAYILTGRLGVAAFIDNGIVWPGGGKYHQGYGAGLWCSFFDKAVVSTYYALSKEDRRITFNLGFFF
;
A
#
# COMPACT_ATOMS: atom_id res chain seq x y z
N PHE A 1 -3.26 -31.07 10.26
CA PHE A 1 -3.96 -32.16 9.57
C PHE A 1 -4.21 -31.76 8.12
N CYS A 2 -4.06 -32.74 7.19
CA CYS A 2 -4.39 -32.56 5.79
C CYS A 2 -5.57 -33.49 5.45
N LYS A 3 -6.58 -32.95 4.80
CA LYS A 3 -7.75 -33.70 4.35
C LYS A 3 -7.89 -33.55 2.82
N ILE A 4 -8.04 -34.68 2.14
CA ILE A 4 -8.38 -34.71 0.72
C ILE A 4 -9.88 -34.96 0.63
N GLY A 5 -10.63 -34.02 0.06
CA GLY A 5 -12.07 -34.18 -0.18
C GLY A 5 -12.34 -34.42 -1.66
N PHE A 6 -13.16 -35.41 -1.97
CA PHE A 6 -13.69 -35.64 -3.32
C PHE A 6 -15.20 -35.30 -3.31
N TYR A 7 -15.60 -34.50 -4.29
CA TYR A 7 -17.00 -34.09 -4.44
C TYR A 7 -17.60 -34.68 -5.72
N SER A 8 -18.90 -34.86 -5.70
CA SER A 8 -19.64 -35.31 -6.90
C SER A 8 -19.45 -34.30 -8.04
N GLY A 9 -18.78 -34.71 -9.12
CA GLY A 9 -18.43 -33.84 -10.26
C GLY A 9 -16.94 -33.84 -10.62
N GLY A 10 -16.14 -34.72 -9.96
CA GLY A 10 -14.71 -34.91 -10.32
C GLY A 10 -13.76 -33.84 -9.78
N GLU A 11 -14.21 -32.99 -8.86
CA GLU A 11 -13.37 -32.02 -8.20
C GLU A 11 -12.74 -32.61 -6.91
N ALA A 12 -11.42 -32.43 -6.76
CA ALA A 12 -10.71 -32.78 -5.53
C ALA A 12 -10.09 -31.50 -4.92
N TRP A 13 -10.19 -31.42 -3.59
CA TRP A 13 -9.63 -30.31 -2.83
C TRP A 13 -8.68 -30.85 -1.79
N LEU A 14 -7.58 -30.13 -1.60
CA LEU A 14 -6.64 -30.35 -0.52
C LEU A 14 -6.84 -29.25 0.52
N GLU A 15 -7.20 -29.64 1.73
CA GLU A 15 -7.42 -28.72 2.83
C GLU A 15 -6.39 -28.98 3.92
N PHE A 16 -5.68 -27.95 4.32
CA PHE A 16 -4.76 -27.96 5.43
C PHE A 16 -5.43 -27.35 6.66
N TYR A 17 -5.44 -28.09 7.74
CA TYR A 17 -5.98 -27.63 9.00
C TYR A 17 -4.84 -27.35 9.97
N ALA A 18 -4.80 -26.15 10.51
CA ALA A 18 -3.94 -25.82 11.65
C ALA A 18 -4.75 -25.88 12.94
N MET A 19 -4.21 -26.54 13.95
CA MET A 19 -4.80 -26.54 15.29
C MET A 19 -4.11 -25.47 16.12
N ASN A 20 -4.90 -24.52 16.64
CA ASN A 20 -4.40 -23.59 17.62
C ASN A 20 -4.19 -24.33 18.95
N LEU A 21 -2.93 -24.49 19.34
CA LEU A 21 -2.56 -25.25 20.53
C LEU A 21 -3.09 -24.66 21.84
N LYS A 22 -3.37 -23.35 21.88
CA LYS A 22 -3.94 -22.69 23.05
C LYS A 22 -5.46 -22.86 23.18
N THR A 23 -6.17 -22.75 22.05
CA THR A 23 -7.64 -22.81 22.04
C THR A 23 -8.18 -24.20 21.70
N LYS A 24 -7.32 -25.10 21.26
CA LYS A 24 -7.68 -26.45 20.73
C LYS A 24 -8.70 -26.41 19.58
N LYS A 25 -8.92 -25.25 18.97
CA LYS A 25 -9.78 -25.12 17.79
C LYS A 25 -8.99 -25.44 16.52
N VAL A 26 -9.64 -26.15 15.64
CA VAL A 26 -9.12 -26.48 14.31
C VAL A 26 -9.68 -25.46 13.32
N GLU A 27 -8.81 -24.79 12.59
CA GLU A 27 -9.16 -23.81 11.56
C GLU A 27 -8.60 -24.26 10.22
N VAL A 28 -9.35 -24.03 9.14
CA VAL A 28 -8.82 -24.25 7.78
C VAL A 28 -7.82 -23.14 7.51
N SER A 29 -6.54 -23.48 7.51
CA SER A 29 -5.48 -22.52 7.27
C SER A 29 -5.23 -22.28 5.78
N PHE A 30 -5.50 -23.27 4.95
CA PHE A 30 -5.29 -23.20 3.51
C PHE A 30 -6.16 -24.23 2.79
N ARG A 31 -6.77 -23.84 1.67
CA ARG A 31 -7.52 -24.71 0.77
C ARG A 31 -7.04 -24.52 -0.65
N THR A 32 -6.69 -25.59 -1.33
CA THR A 32 -6.34 -25.56 -2.75
C THR A 32 -7.11 -26.63 -3.51
N ARG A 33 -7.46 -26.32 -4.73
CA ARG A 33 -8.10 -27.27 -5.65
C ARG A 33 -7.03 -28.14 -6.27
N LEU A 34 -7.22 -29.45 -6.16
CA LEU A 34 -6.42 -30.41 -6.89
C LEU A 34 -7.02 -30.57 -8.28
N TYR A 35 -6.23 -30.20 -9.27
CA TYR A 35 -6.57 -30.54 -10.64
C TYR A 35 -6.03 -31.94 -10.92
N ARG A 36 -6.89 -32.85 -11.37
CA ARG A 36 -6.42 -34.08 -11.99
C ARG A 36 -5.53 -33.64 -13.17
N LYS A 37 -4.24 -33.91 -13.12
CA LYS A 37 -3.38 -33.78 -14.30
C LYS A 37 -4.03 -34.69 -15.34
N ALA A 38 -4.68 -34.09 -16.35
CA ALA A 38 -5.21 -34.87 -17.44
C ALA A 38 -4.02 -35.64 -18.01
N GLU A 39 -4.11 -36.93 -18.07
CA GLU A 39 -3.11 -37.74 -18.76
C GLU A 39 -3.20 -37.35 -20.23
N PHE A 40 -2.39 -36.36 -20.59
CA PHE A 40 -2.26 -35.91 -21.94
C PHE A 40 -1.21 -36.80 -22.60
N PHE A 41 -1.63 -37.59 -23.55
CA PHE A 41 -0.74 -38.38 -24.39
C PHE A 41 -0.46 -37.61 -25.68
N PRO A 42 0.57 -36.74 -25.69
CA PRO A 42 0.85 -35.86 -26.84
C PRO A 42 1.04 -36.63 -28.15
N GLU A 43 1.68 -37.80 -28.07
CA GLU A 43 1.92 -38.64 -29.21
C GLU A 43 0.64 -39.06 -29.93
N THR A 44 -0.47 -39.27 -29.21
CA THR A 44 -1.74 -39.69 -29.83
C THR A 44 -2.40 -38.54 -30.59
N TYR A 45 -2.36 -37.33 -30.03
CA TYR A 45 -2.97 -36.16 -30.67
C TYR A 45 -2.13 -35.63 -31.81
N CYS A 46 -0.80 -35.59 -31.70
CA CYS A 46 0.09 -35.09 -32.74
C CYS A 46 0.21 -36.04 -33.94
N LYS A 47 0.10 -37.35 -33.74
CA LYS A 47 0.08 -38.32 -34.83
C LYS A 47 -1.16 -38.18 -35.73
N ALA A 48 -2.28 -37.72 -35.21
CA ALA A 48 -3.51 -37.49 -35.95
C ALA A 48 -3.49 -36.21 -36.82
N SER A 49 -2.55 -35.29 -36.59
CA SER A 49 -2.43 -34.05 -37.34
C SER A 49 -1.56 -34.28 -38.59
N ASN A 50 -2.17 -34.10 -39.76
CA ASN A 50 -1.45 -34.08 -41.04
C ASN A 50 -1.04 -32.65 -41.45
N LEU A 51 -1.26 -31.66 -40.62
CA LEU A 51 -0.96 -30.26 -40.92
C LEU A 51 0.55 -29.99 -40.76
N ASP A 52 1.12 -29.42 -41.81
CA ASP A 52 2.46 -28.86 -41.81
C ASP A 52 2.37 -27.35 -41.97
N PHE A 53 2.88 -26.64 -40.97
CA PHE A 53 2.90 -25.17 -40.93
C PHE A 53 4.29 -24.62 -41.24
N SER A 54 5.22 -25.44 -41.72
CA SER A 54 6.56 -24.98 -42.09
C SER A 54 6.44 -23.88 -43.15
N ASP A 55 7.16 -22.78 -42.94
CA ASP A 55 7.14 -21.57 -43.76
C ASP A 55 5.77 -20.89 -43.95
N SER A 56 4.78 -21.28 -43.15
CA SER A 56 3.45 -20.64 -43.19
C SER A 56 3.47 -19.32 -42.48
N THR A 57 2.93 -18.28 -43.10
CA THR A 57 2.78 -16.96 -42.48
C THR A 57 1.33 -16.50 -42.54
N VAL A 58 0.93 -15.71 -41.57
CA VAL A 58 -0.42 -15.17 -41.48
C VAL A 58 -0.38 -13.69 -41.08
N THR A 59 -1.38 -12.94 -41.54
CA THR A 59 -1.53 -11.53 -41.15
C THR A 59 -2.57 -11.43 -40.03
N VAL A 60 -2.14 -10.95 -38.85
CA VAL A 60 -3.00 -10.84 -37.69
C VAL A 60 -2.77 -9.51 -36.94
N LYS A 61 -3.74 -9.11 -36.13
CA LYS A 61 -3.66 -7.95 -35.23
C LYS A 61 -3.47 -8.43 -33.79
N ALA A 62 -2.78 -7.66 -32.98
CA ALA A 62 -2.70 -7.94 -31.54
C ALA A 62 -4.08 -7.82 -30.85
N SER A 63 -4.78 -6.73 -31.10
CA SER A 63 -6.20 -6.56 -30.72
C SER A 63 -6.79 -5.32 -31.38
N SER A 64 -8.09 -5.39 -31.73
CA SER A 64 -8.85 -4.23 -32.25
C SER A 64 -9.67 -3.51 -31.17
N GLN A 65 -9.71 -4.02 -29.93
CA GLN A 65 -10.54 -3.48 -28.85
C GLN A 65 -10.07 -2.10 -28.33
N TYR A 66 -8.81 -1.71 -28.60
CA TYR A 66 -8.23 -0.47 -28.11
C TYR A 66 -8.44 0.74 -29.03
N ASN A 67 -9.25 0.60 -30.08
CA ASN A 67 -9.62 1.75 -30.89
C ASN A 67 -10.32 2.83 -30.04
N ALA A 68 -9.96 4.08 -30.28
CA ALA A 68 -10.49 5.19 -29.50
C ALA A 68 -10.78 6.41 -30.38
N SER A 69 -11.84 7.14 -30.02
CA SER A 69 -12.09 8.46 -30.57
C SER A 69 -11.02 9.46 -30.09
N LYS A 70 -10.90 10.61 -30.75
CA LYS A 70 -9.99 11.68 -30.36
C LYS A 70 -10.22 12.13 -28.90
N PHE A 71 -11.50 12.21 -28.47
CA PHE A 71 -11.85 12.57 -27.10
C PHE A 71 -11.42 11.49 -26.09
N LYS A 72 -11.69 10.21 -26.39
CA LYS A 72 -11.24 9.10 -25.53
C LYS A 72 -9.73 9.09 -25.42
N SER A 73 -9.01 9.28 -26.52
CA SER A 73 -7.53 9.35 -26.53
C SER A 73 -7.00 10.54 -25.73
N PHE A 74 -7.64 11.69 -25.79
CA PHE A 74 -7.25 12.85 -24.98
C PHE A 74 -7.40 12.57 -23.46
N ILE A 75 -8.51 11.94 -23.05
CA ILE A 75 -8.78 11.64 -21.63
C ILE A 75 -7.95 10.47 -21.14
N LEU A 76 -7.95 9.34 -21.85
CA LEU A 76 -7.39 8.07 -21.41
C LEU A 76 -6.02 7.72 -22.01
N GLY A 77 -5.51 8.54 -22.94
CA GLY A 77 -4.21 8.38 -23.56
C GLY A 77 -4.27 7.87 -25.02
N ASN A 78 -3.31 8.35 -25.81
CA ASN A 78 -3.06 7.82 -27.15
C ASN A 78 -2.42 6.43 -27.11
N HIS A 79 -1.50 6.23 -26.16
CA HIS A 79 -0.84 4.95 -25.92
C HIS A 79 -0.25 4.33 -27.20
N TYR A 80 -0.22 3.00 -27.29
CA TYR A 80 0.15 2.22 -28.50
C TYR A 80 -1.08 1.70 -29.27
N ARG A 81 -2.24 2.40 -29.18
CA ARG A 81 -3.50 1.95 -29.80
C ARG A 81 -3.36 1.62 -31.27
N LYS A 82 -2.57 2.40 -32.01
CA LYS A 82 -2.30 2.16 -33.42
C LYS A 82 -1.55 0.85 -33.65
N SER A 83 -0.52 0.57 -32.84
CA SER A 83 0.29 -0.65 -32.94
C SER A 83 -0.49 -1.88 -32.51
N TRP A 84 -1.41 -1.78 -31.54
CA TRP A 84 -2.34 -2.86 -31.21
C TRP A 84 -3.29 -3.23 -32.36
N ASN A 85 -3.76 -2.25 -33.13
CA ASN A 85 -4.74 -2.46 -34.22
C ASN A 85 -4.10 -2.67 -35.59
N THR A 86 -2.79 -2.50 -35.74
CA THR A 86 -2.10 -2.68 -37.01
C THR A 86 -1.90 -4.17 -37.31
N PRO A 87 -2.34 -4.65 -38.49
CA PRO A 87 -2.06 -6.01 -38.94
C PRO A 87 -0.55 -6.18 -39.15
N ILE A 88 -0.01 -7.28 -38.67
CA ILE A 88 1.39 -7.68 -38.87
C ILE A 88 1.46 -9.07 -39.50
N LYS A 89 2.48 -9.31 -40.26
CA LYS A 89 2.79 -10.64 -40.82
C LYS A 89 3.64 -11.41 -39.80
N VAL A 90 3.18 -12.59 -39.36
CA VAL A 90 3.87 -13.45 -38.40
C VAL A 90 3.95 -14.90 -38.88
N ASP A 91 4.95 -15.64 -38.40
CA ASP A 91 5.07 -17.07 -38.61
C ASP A 91 3.98 -17.83 -37.84
N VAL A 92 3.50 -18.91 -38.43
CA VAL A 92 2.63 -19.88 -37.76
C VAL A 92 3.49 -20.89 -37.02
N LEU A 93 3.19 -21.13 -35.75
CA LEU A 93 3.95 -22.04 -34.91
C LEU A 93 3.78 -23.48 -35.32
N ASN A 94 4.82 -24.10 -35.83
CA ASN A 94 4.82 -25.54 -36.12
C ASN A 94 5.20 -26.31 -34.85
N LEU A 95 4.23 -26.85 -34.12
CA LEU A 95 4.45 -27.55 -32.87
C LEU A 95 5.33 -28.80 -33.01
N LYS A 96 5.45 -29.37 -34.20
CA LYS A 96 6.24 -30.57 -34.45
C LYS A 96 7.72 -30.29 -34.65
N THR A 97 8.08 -29.13 -35.17
CA THR A 97 9.47 -28.81 -35.54
C THR A 97 10.09 -27.67 -34.74
N GLU A 98 9.29 -26.70 -34.26
CA GLU A 98 9.83 -25.57 -33.49
C GLU A 98 10.54 -26.09 -32.21
N LYS A 99 11.78 -25.66 -31.99
CA LYS A 99 12.62 -26.07 -30.86
C LYS A 99 12.78 -27.59 -30.69
N GLY A 100 12.72 -28.36 -31.78
CA GLY A 100 12.79 -29.82 -31.76
C GLY A 100 11.47 -30.52 -31.40
N GLY A 101 10.35 -29.78 -31.46
CA GLY A 101 9.01 -30.26 -31.13
C GLY A 101 8.52 -29.77 -29.76
N LEU A 102 7.37 -29.11 -29.76
CA LEU A 102 6.78 -28.50 -28.56
C LEU A 102 5.54 -29.25 -28.09
N ILE A 103 5.59 -29.82 -26.88
CA ILE A 103 4.51 -30.57 -26.27
C ILE A 103 3.88 -29.72 -25.16
N PRO A 104 2.61 -29.28 -25.27
CA PRO A 104 1.97 -28.50 -24.23
C PRO A 104 1.67 -29.36 -23.00
N TYR A 105 2.01 -28.86 -21.81
CA TYR A 105 1.82 -29.62 -20.57
C TYR A 105 1.09 -28.86 -19.46
N GLY A 106 0.92 -27.53 -19.60
CA GLY A 106 0.30 -26.75 -18.53
C GLY A 106 -0.11 -25.34 -18.92
N ILE A 107 -0.98 -24.75 -18.13
CA ILE A 107 -1.39 -23.35 -18.25
C ILE A 107 -0.74 -22.57 -17.12
N GLY A 108 -0.08 -21.48 -17.48
CA GLY A 108 0.45 -20.49 -16.59
C GLY A 108 -0.28 -19.17 -16.69
N GLY A 109 0.30 -18.14 -16.05
CA GLY A 109 -0.23 -16.78 -16.08
C GLY A 109 -1.12 -16.47 -14.88
N GLY A 110 -1.20 -15.22 -14.54
CA GLY A 110 -1.79 -14.78 -13.28
C GLY A 110 -2.81 -13.68 -13.38
N LYS A 111 -2.32 -12.43 -13.45
CA LYS A 111 -3.15 -11.23 -13.27
C LYS A 111 -3.65 -10.63 -14.60
N GLN A 112 -2.88 -10.69 -15.66
CA GLN A 112 -3.17 -10.01 -16.93
C GLN A 112 -3.13 -10.92 -18.15
N SER A 113 -2.10 -11.77 -18.30
CA SER A 113 -1.92 -12.68 -19.43
C SER A 113 -2.19 -14.12 -19.02
N VAL A 114 -2.50 -14.94 -20.02
CA VAL A 114 -2.55 -16.39 -19.91
C VAL A 114 -1.38 -16.94 -20.73
N SER A 115 -0.72 -17.97 -20.23
CA SER A 115 0.37 -18.62 -20.92
C SER A 115 0.14 -20.11 -21.07
N LEU A 116 0.61 -20.67 -22.16
CA LEU A 116 0.68 -22.10 -22.40
C LEU A 116 2.14 -22.52 -22.22
N LYS A 117 2.37 -23.51 -21.38
CA LYS A 117 3.69 -24.07 -21.13
C LYS A 117 3.93 -25.29 -22.00
N PHE A 118 5.14 -25.36 -22.55
CA PHE A 118 5.57 -26.46 -23.41
C PHE A 118 6.87 -27.08 -22.90
N LYS A 119 7.05 -28.36 -23.19
CA LYS A 119 8.34 -29.03 -23.11
C LYS A 119 8.74 -29.48 -24.50
N ASN A 120 10.03 -29.42 -24.82
CA ASN A 120 10.57 -30.06 -26.03
C ASN A 120 11.03 -31.50 -25.73
N ILE A 121 11.60 -32.16 -26.75
CA ILE A 121 12.10 -33.53 -26.60
C ILE A 121 13.24 -33.66 -25.60
N ASP A 122 14.00 -32.58 -25.38
CA ASP A 122 15.11 -32.52 -24.41
C ASP A 122 14.64 -32.10 -22.99
N ASN A 123 13.32 -32.13 -22.74
CA ASN A 123 12.66 -31.64 -21.51
C ASN A 123 12.83 -30.14 -21.20
N ARG A 124 13.29 -29.33 -22.15
CA ARG A 124 13.39 -27.88 -21.96
C ARG A 124 12.01 -27.24 -21.93
N GLU A 125 11.87 -26.29 -21.06
CA GLU A 125 10.61 -25.58 -20.88
C GLU A 125 10.57 -24.31 -21.72
N TYR A 126 9.43 -24.11 -22.36
CA TYR A 126 9.09 -22.92 -23.14
C TYR A 126 7.72 -22.41 -22.69
N VAL A 127 7.51 -21.11 -22.82
CA VAL A 127 6.24 -20.49 -22.50
C VAL A 127 5.76 -19.62 -23.65
N ALA A 128 4.52 -19.83 -24.07
CA ALA A 128 3.82 -18.96 -25.01
C ALA A 128 2.84 -18.06 -24.24
N ARG A 129 3.17 -16.79 -24.11
CA ARG A 129 2.34 -15.78 -23.44
C ARG A 129 1.43 -15.11 -24.46
N THR A 130 0.12 -15.06 -24.19
CA THR A 130 -0.82 -14.35 -25.09
C THR A 130 -0.44 -12.87 -25.15
N VAL A 131 -0.37 -12.32 -26.38
CA VAL A 131 -0.15 -10.89 -26.61
C VAL A 131 -1.37 -10.12 -26.11
N GLU A 132 -2.57 -10.57 -26.46
CA GLU A 132 -3.79 -9.98 -25.92
C GLU A 132 -3.93 -10.29 -24.41
N LYS A 133 -4.28 -9.26 -23.64
CA LYS A 133 -4.37 -9.34 -22.18
C LYS A 133 -5.77 -9.06 -21.68
N ASN A 134 -6.17 -9.80 -20.66
CA ASN A 134 -7.45 -9.63 -20.00
C ASN A 134 -7.21 -9.50 -18.48
N PRO A 135 -7.07 -8.28 -17.95
CA PRO A 135 -6.76 -8.06 -16.55
C PRO A 135 -7.91 -8.53 -15.66
N LYS A 136 -7.60 -9.42 -14.73
CA LYS A 136 -8.54 -9.88 -13.70
C LYS A 136 -8.53 -8.90 -12.54
N LEU A 137 -9.48 -7.96 -12.52
CA LEU A 137 -9.54 -6.88 -11.54
C LEU A 137 -9.75 -7.36 -10.11
N ASP A 138 -10.47 -8.44 -9.91
CA ASP A 138 -10.62 -9.12 -8.63
C ASP A 138 -9.26 -9.51 -8.01
N ARG A 139 -8.29 -9.90 -8.86
CA ARG A 139 -6.92 -10.25 -8.45
C ARG A 139 -5.95 -9.07 -8.35
N ILE A 140 -6.23 -7.96 -9.07
CA ILE A 140 -5.35 -6.79 -9.12
C ILE A 140 -5.67 -5.81 -7.99
N ILE A 141 -6.94 -5.49 -7.80
CA ILE A 141 -7.39 -4.45 -6.84
C ILE A 141 -8.34 -4.97 -5.75
N ASN A 142 -8.55 -6.28 -5.70
CA ASN A 142 -9.38 -6.95 -4.69
C ASN A 142 -10.83 -6.37 -4.60
N LEU A 143 -11.38 -5.95 -5.73
CA LEU A 143 -12.74 -5.44 -5.88
C LEU A 143 -13.42 -6.19 -7.03
N ASP A 144 -14.66 -6.61 -6.81
CA ASP A 144 -15.49 -7.21 -7.86
C ASP A 144 -16.05 -6.11 -8.76
N LEU A 145 -15.22 -5.67 -9.70
CA LEU A 145 -15.55 -4.62 -10.68
C LEU A 145 -15.83 -5.18 -12.08
N ASN A 146 -16.00 -6.50 -12.20
CA ASN A 146 -16.27 -7.14 -13.48
C ASN A 146 -17.53 -6.54 -14.15
N LYS A 147 -17.45 -6.27 -15.45
CA LYS A 147 -18.53 -5.65 -16.26
C LYS A 147 -18.88 -4.21 -15.85
N THR A 148 -17.95 -3.44 -15.34
CA THR A 148 -18.14 -2.03 -14.99
C THR A 148 -17.30 -1.12 -15.86
N LEU A 149 -17.67 0.18 -15.93
CA LEU A 149 -16.85 1.22 -16.55
C LEU A 149 -15.40 1.24 -16.01
N ALA A 150 -15.22 0.96 -14.72
CA ALA A 150 -13.89 0.86 -14.13
C ALA A 150 -13.10 -0.32 -14.71
N ALA A 151 -13.76 -1.46 -14.97
CA ALA A 151 -13.14 -2.59 -15.64
C ALA A 151 -12.72 -2.23 -17.07
N ASP A 152 -13.60 -1.57 -17.81
CA ASP A 152 -13.32 -1.14 -19.17
C ASP A 152 -12.19 -0.10 -19.24
N ILE A 153 -12.13 0.82 -18.27
CA ILE A 153 -11.00 1.77 -18.15
C ILE A 153 -9.69 1.02 -17.89
N VAL A 154 -9.67 0.05 -16.98
CA VAL A 154 -8.45 -0.73 -16.68
C VAL A 154 -8.07 -1.62 -17.86
N GLN A 155 -9.05 -2.23 -18.56
CA GLN A 155 -8.82 -2.96 -19.80
C GLN A 155 -8.23 -2.04 -20.87
N ASP A 156 -8.78 -0.84 -21.01
CA ASP A 156 -8.31 0.15 -21.97
C ASP A 156 -6.85 0.58 -21.71
N GLN A 157 -6.43 0.63 -20.44
CA GLN A 157 -5.04 0.98 -20.04
C GLN A 157 -4.01 -0.09 -20.44
N ILE A 158 -4.42 -1.30 -20.80
CA ILE A 158 -3.51 -2.30 -21.40
C ILE A 158 -2.88 -1.75 -22.68
N SER A 159 -3.58 -0.87 -23.41
CA SER A 159 -3.02 -0.21 -24.61
C SER A 159 -1.78 0.66 -24.32
N ALA A 160 -1.48 0.97 -23.05
CA ALA A 160 -0.25 1.65 -22.63
C ALA A 160 1.00 0.75 -22.71
N GLN A 161 0.81 -0.57 -22.71
CA GLN A 161 1.88 -1.55 -22.91
C GLN A 161 2.13 -1.70 -24.44
N HIS A 162 3.41 -1.79 -24.81
CA HIS A 162 3.75 -2.04 -26.20
C HIS A 162 3.54 -3.53 -26.53
N PRO A 163 2.67 -3.90 -27.48
CA PRO A 163 2.31 -5.31 -27.71
C PRO A 163 3.48 -6.20 -28.17
N TYR A 164 4.51 -5.60 -28.72
CA TYR A 164 5.67 -6.29 -29.28
C TYR A 164 7.01 -5.85 -28.67
N GLY A 165 7.00 -5.07 -27.58
CA GLY A 165 8.21 -4.47 -27.02
C GLY A 165 9.31 -5.47 -26.65
N ALA A 166 8.93 -6.63 -26.14
CA ALA A 166 9.86 -7.64 -25.63
C ALA A 166 10.85 -8.17 -26.70
N VAL A 167 10.45 -8.27 -27.98
CA VAL A 167 11.34 -8.81 -29.02
C VAL A 167 12.54 -7.92 -29.32
N THR A 168 12.49 -6.66 -28.94
CA THR A 168 13.61 -5.71 -29.16
C THR A 168 14.68 -5.78 -28.08
N ILE A 169 14.46 -6.54 -27.00
CA ILE A 169 15.33 -6.56 -25.85
C ILE A 169 16.62 -7.39 -26.05
N PRO A 170 16.57 -8.58 -26.65
CA PRO A 170 17.73 -9.46 -26.76
C PRO A 170 18.99 -8.84 -27.38
N PRO A 171 18.96 -8.06 -28.46
CA PRO A 171 20.16 -7.47 -29.04
C PRO A 171 20.85 -6.46 -28.10
N MET A 172 20.08 -5.67 -27.34
CA MET A 172 20.62 -4.72 -26.36
C MET A 172 21.13 -5.42 -25.11
N ALA A 173 20.41 -6.43 -24.61
CA ALA A 173 20.81 -7.23 -23.47
C ALA A 173 22.12 -8.00 -23.76
N SER A 174 22.23 -8.65 -24.92
CA SER A 174 23.45 -9.31 -25.38
C SER A 174 24.64 -8.34 -25.48
N ALA A 175 24.44 -7.14 -26.03
CA ALA A 175 25.51 -6.16 -26.19
C ALA A 175 26.16 -5.74 -24.86
N ILE A 176 25.36 -5.68 -23.78
CA ILE A 176 25.89 -5.36 -22.43
C ILE A 176 26.24 -6.59 -21.60
N GLY A 177 26.15 -7.81 -22.17
CA GLY A 177 26.46 -9.07 -21.46
C GLY A 177 25.44 -9.38 -20.34
N LEU A 178 24.17 -9.08 -20.52
CA LEU A 178 23.10 -9.42 -19.59
C LEU A 178 22.42 -10.73 -20.02
N LEU A 179 22.24 -11.66 -19.07
CA LEU A 179 21.49 -12.90 -19.34
C LEU A 179 20.01 -12.55 -19.63
N HIS A 180 19.41 -13.21 -20.62
CA HIS A 180 18.06 -12.88 -21.09
C HIS A 180 17.41 -14.04 -21.85
N THR A 181 16.06 -14.05 -21.89
CA THR A 181 15.28 -14.90 -22.80
C THR A 181 15.22 -14.33 -24.22
N ARG A 182 14.80 -15.15 -25.19
CA ARG A 182 14.65 -14.76 -26.61
C ARG A 182 13.20 -14.88 -27.08
N PRO A 183 12.35 -13.88 -26.79
CA PRO A 183 10.96 -13.90 -27.24
C PRO A 183 10.83 -13.81 -28.74
N LYS A 184 9.95 -14.64 -29.30
CA LYS A 184 9.55 -14.68 -30.73
C LYS A 184 8.04 -14.47 -30.82
N ILE A 185 7.59 -13.59 -31.74
CA ILE A 185 6.17 -13.40 -32.03
C ILE A 185 5.74 -14.51 -33.00
N THR A 186 4.67 -15.23 -32.67
CA THR A 186 4.14 -16.31 -33.51
C THR A 186 2.65 -16.53 -33.25
N LEU A 187 1.94 -17.14 -34.24
CA LEU A 187 0.56 -17.55 -34.07
C LEU A 187 0.49 -19.05 -33.74
N ILE A 188 -0.17 -19.39 -32.62
CA ILE A 188 -0.53 -20.78 -32.35
C ILE A 188 -1.65 -21.20 -33.34
N PRO A 189 -1.45 -22.23 -34.19
CA PRO A 189 -2.44 -22.62 -35.19
C PRO A 189 -3.60 -23.44 -34.59
N GLN A 190 -4.56 -23.77 -35.42
CA GLN A 190 -5.58 -24.77 -35.13
C GLN A 190 -4.99 -26.18 -35.33
N ASP A 191 -4.20 -26.64 -34.37
CA ASP A 191 -3.54 -27.92 -34.43
C ASP A 191 -4.03 -28.86 -33.32
N SER A 192 -4.35 -30.09 -33.66
CA SER A 192 -4.76 -31.13 -32.71
C SER A 192 -3.67 -31.46 -31.68
N CYS A 193 -2.40 -31.13 -31.94
CA CYS A 193 -1.28 -31.26 -31.01
C CYS A 193 -1.46 -30.42 -29.74
N LEU A 194 -2.33 -29.42 -29.75
CA LEU A 194 -2.71 -28.67 -28.54
C LEU A 194 -3.52 -29.52 -27.55
N GLY A 195 -4.13 -30.63 -27.96
CA GLY A 195 -4.89 -31.49 -27.10
C GLY A 195 -5.96 -30.78 -26.25
N PRO A 196 -5.95 -30.89 -24.90
CA PRO A 196 -6.95 -30.26 -24.06
C PRO A 196 -6.87 -28.70 -24.05
N TYR A 197 -5.81 -28.14 -24.62
CA TYR A 197 -5.61 -26.67 -24.68
C TYR A 197 -6.12 -26.06 -26.00
N TYR A 198 -6.58 -26.90 -26.96
CA TYR A 198 -7.04 -26.52 -28.29
C TYR A 198 -8.06 -25.37 -28.28
N ASN A 199 -9.17 -25.52 -27.58
CA ASN A 199 -10.24 -24.52 -27.52
C ASN A 199 -9.82 -23.17 -26.92
N ARG A 200 -8.72 -23.13 -26.21
CA ARG A 200 -8.27 -21.93 -25.51
C ARG A 200 -7.15 -21.19 -26.23
N PHE A 201 -6.29 -21.88 -26.94
CA PHE A 201 -5.08 -21.32 -27.52
C PHE A 201 -5.03 -21.37 -29.05
N SER A 202 -5.95 -22.05 -29.73
CA SER A 202 -6.03 -22.05 -31.21
C SER A 202 -6.21 -20.62 -31.74
N ASN A 203 -5.55 -20.30 -32.86
CA ASN A 203 -5.57 -18.98 -33.48
C ASN A 203 -5.18 -17.83 -32.55
N THR A 204 -4.24 -18.06 -31.65
CA THR A 204 -3.85 -17.06 -30.64
C THR A 204 -2.46 -16.53 -30.97
N LEU A 205 -2.34 -15.20 -31.09
CA LEU A 205 -1.05 -14.52 -31.22
C LEU A 205 -0.33 -14.53 -29.84
N VAL A 206 0.89 -15.05 -29.84
CA VAL A 206 1.67 -15.25 -28.63
C VAL A 206 3.11 -14.77 -28.79
N MET A 207 3.73 -14.54 -27.64
CA MET A 207 5.15 -14.39 -27.47
C MET A 207 5.70 -15.71 -26.95
N LEU A 208 6.44 -16.45 -27.76
CA LEU A 208 7.11 -17.70 -27.39
C LEU A 208 8.52 -17.39 -26.93
N GLU A 209 8.88 -17.86 -25.74
CA GLU A 209 10.23 -17.67 -25.16
C GLU A 209 10.63 -18.88 -24.31
N GLU A 210 11.89 -18.97 -23.93
CA GLU A 210 12.36 -19.91 -22.93
C GLU A 210 11.66 -19.65 -21.58
N ASP A 211 11.17 -20.69 -20.88
CA ASP A 211 10.75 -20.64 -19.47
C ASP A 211 11.95 -21.15 -18.66
N PRO A 212 12.80 -20.28 -18.12
CA PRO A 212 14.11 -20.70 -17.61
C PRO A 212 13.97 -21.34 -16.22
N ASP A 213 13.42 -22.54 -16.20
CA ASP A 213 13.48 -23.50 -15.12
C ASP A 213 14.39 -24.67 -15.56
N GLU A 214 15.12 -25.31 -14.64
CA GLU A 214 16.02 -26.43 -14.89
C GLU A 214 17.32 -26.11 -15.67
N SER A 215 17.91 -27.07 -16.39
CA SER A 215 19.23 -26.96 -17.03
C SER A 215 19.20 -26.26 -18.41
N HIS A 216 20.12 -25.35 -18.64
CA HIS A 216 20.34 -24.64 -19.89
C HIS A 216 21.82 -24.59 -20.29
N GLU A 217 22.55 -25.72 -20.14
CA GLU A 217 23.98 -25.79 -20.36
C GLU A 217 24.45 -25.41 -21.77
N ASP A 218 23.56 -25.46 -22.76
CA ASP A 218 23.83 -25.10 -24.15
C ASP A 218 23.12 -23.81 -24.59
N ALA A 219 22.67 -23.00 -23.65
CA ALA A 219 22.03 -21.72 -23.90
C ALA A 219 22.94 -20.54 -23.47
N PRO A 220 23.78 -20.00 -24.37
CA PRO A 220 24.71 -18.91 -24.05
C PRO A 220 24.01 -17.64 -23.57
N ASN A 221 22.77 -17.38 -24.03
CA ASN A 221 21.95 -16.26 -23.57
C ASN A 221 21.49 -16.41 -22.11
N LEU A 222 21.54 -17.63 -21.55
CA LEU A 222 21.28 -17.95 -20.15
C LEU A 222 22.56 -18.32 -19.39
N GLY A 223 23.74 -18.03 -19.99
CA GLY A 223 25.05 -18.24 -19.41
C GLY A 223 25.49 -19.70 -19.35
N ASN A 224 24.88 -20.60 -20.12
CA ASN A 224 25.09 -22.05 -20.06
C ASN A 224 24.92 -22.61 -18.62
N ALA A 225 23.97 -22.08 -17.89
CA ALA A 225 23.77 -22.44 -16.48
C ALA A 225 23.20 -23.85 -16.32
N LYS A 226 23.78 -24.64 -15.42
CA LYS A 226 23.25 -25.98 -15.06
C LYS A 226 21.91 -25.92 -14.38
N ASN A 227 21.66 -24.81 -13.65
CA ASN A 227 20.45 -24.61 -12.88
C ASN A 227 19.98 -23.17 -12.96
N LEU A 228 18.68 -22.95 -13.09
CA LEU A 228 18.04 -21.67 -12.90
C LEU A 228 16.97 -21.78 -11.82
N VAL A 229 17.03 -20.87 -10.84
CA VAL A 229 16.14 -20.93 -9.66
C VAL A 229 15.34 -19.67 -9.49
N GLY A 230 14.17 -19.79 -8.86
CA GLY A 230 13.37 -18.64 -8.49
C GLY A 230 13.95 -17.85 -7.30
N SER A 231 13.57 -16.59 -7.15
CA SER A 231 14.10 -15.71 -6.10
C SER A 231 13.94 -16.27 -4.68
N ASN A 232 12.85 -16.96 -4.39
CA ASN A 232 12.65 -17.54 -3.05
C ASN A 232 13.75 -18.58 -2.72
N LYS A 233 14.11 -19.43 -3.68
CA LYS A 233 15.16 -20.42 -3.48
C LYS A 233 16.53 -19.73 -3.38
N MET A 234 16.82 -18.76 -4.25
CA MET A 234 18.05 -17.97 -4.17
C MET A 234 18.22 -17.30 -2.81
N PHE A 235 17.17 -16.62 -2.28
CA PHE A 235 17.23 -16.01 -0.96
C PHE A 235 17.43 -17.04 0.16
N LEU A 236 16.79 -18.20 0.05
CA LEU A 236 16.97 -19.28 1.02
C LEU A 236 18.42 -19.76 1.02
N GLU A 237 19.00 -20.07 -0.13
CA GLU A 237 20.37 -20.55 -0.25
C GLU A 237 21.41 -19.52 0.20
N LEU A 238 21.22 -18.22 -0.09
CA LEU A 238 22.05 -17.14 0.45
C LEU A 238 21.95 -17.02 1.98
N THR A 239 20.81 -17.39 2.55
CA THR A 239 20.62 -17.38 4.01
C THR A 239 21.20 -18.62 4.68
N GLU A 240 21.16 -19.77 4.03
CA GLU A 240 21.63 -21.06 4.59
C GLU A 240 23.16 -21.13 4.68
N ASP A 241 23.88 -20.52 3.74
CA ASP A 241 25.34 -20.63 3.71
C ASP A 241 26.03 -19.31 3.25
N ASN A 242 27.01 -18.86 4.02
CA ASN A 242 27.79 -17.64 3.73
C ASN A 242 28.89 -17.83 2.68
N ASP A 243 29.06 -19.00 2.11
CA ASP A 243 29.87 -19.23 0.91
C ASP A 243 29.11 -18.95 -0.39
N ASN A 244 27.75 -18.88 -0.31
CA ASN A 244 26.92 -18.50 -1.43
C ASN A 244 26.93 -16.99 -1.64
N THR A 245 27.04 -16.54 -2.89
CA THR A 245 27.16 -15.14 -3.25
C THR A 245 26.15 -14.72 -4.32
N LEU A 246 25.88 -13.44 -4.41
CA LEU A 246 25.10 -12.83 -5.47
C LEU A 246 25.99 -11.90 -6.30
N ASP A 247 25.94 -12.02 -7.62
CA ASP A 247 26.61 -11.07 -8.51
C ASP A 247 25.87 -9.73 -8.51
N GLN A 248 26.24 -8.86 -7.56
CA GLN A 248 25.62 -7.55 -7.39
C GLN A 248 25.91 -6.60 -8.56
N THR A 249 27.04 -6.78 -9.24
CA THR A 249 27.39 -6.01 -10.46
C THR A 249 26.46 -6.36 -11.62
N ALA A 250 26.22 -7.66 -11.83
CA ALA A 250 25.27 -8.13 -12.85
C ALA A 250 23.84 -7.67 -12.51
N LEU A 251 23.45 -7.70 -11.22
CA LEU A 251 22.15 -7.22 -10.80
C LEU A 251 22.02 -5.70 -11.00
N ALA A 252 23.00 -4.90 -10.62
CA ALA A 252 22.97 -3.45 -10.85
C ALA A 252 22.88 -3.11 -12.34
N LYS A 253 23.60 -3.84 -13.19
CA LYS A 253 23.48 -3.73 -14.64
C LYS A 253 22.07 -4.07 -15.14
N ALA A 254 21.47 -5.17 -14.65
CA ALA A 254 20.11 -5.55 -14.97
C ALA A 254 19.10 -4.46 -14.56
N ARG A 255 19.25 -3.90 -13.36
CA ARG A 255 18.38 -2.84 -12.83
C ARG A 255 18.53 -1.52 -13.61
N LEU A 256 19.74 -1.13 -13.99
CA LEU A 256 19.97 0.03 -14.86
C LEU A 256 19.36 -0.21 -16.26
N PHE A 257 19.44 -1.42 -16.77
CA PHE A 257 18.82 -1.78 -18.04
C PHE A 257 17.30 -1.76 -17.97
N ASP A 258 16.67 -2.31 -16.91
CA ASP A 258 15.23 -2.22 -16.68
C ASP A 258 14.76 -0.77 -16.70
N MET A 259 15.46 0.10 -15.98
CA MET A 259 15.17 1.53 -15.97
C MET A 259 15.40 2.16 -17.36
N PHE A 260 16.44 1.76 -18.09
CA PHE A 260 16.77 2.26 -19.43
C PHE A 260 15.64 2.01 -20.42
N ILE A 261 15.06 0.80 -20.42
CA ILE A 261 13.96 0.43 -21.31
C ILE A 261 12.58 0.82 -20.76
N GLY A 262 12.51 1.39 -19.55
CA GLY A 262 11.27 1.86 -18.91
C GLY A 262 10.37 0.75 -18.35
N ASP A 263 10.94 -0.41 -18.07
CA ASP A 263 10.25 -1.54 -17.44
C ASP A 263 10.14 -1.31 -15.93
N TRP A 264 8.93 -1.00 -15.45
CA TRP A 264 8.66 -0.62 -14.06
C TRP A 264 8.22 -1.79 -13.16
N ASP A 265 7.70 -2.90 -13.72
CA ASP A 265 7.16 -4.01 -12.93
C ASP A 265 8.24 -5.07 -12.63
N ARG A 266 9.30 -4.65 -11.93
CA ARG A 266 10.50 -5.45 -11.69
C ARG A 266 10.60 -5.93 -10.23
N HIS A 267 9.54 -6.63 -9.75
CA HIS A 267 9.57 -7.29 -8.43
C HIS A 267 10.39 -8.60 -8.49
N GLU A 268 10.68 -9.19 -7.34
CA GLU A 268 11.53 -10.38 -7.21
C GLU A 268 11.08 -11.57 -8.07
N ARG A 269 9.79 -11.70 -8.34
CA ARG A 269 9.24 -12.80 -9.16
C ARG A 269 9.45 -12.61 -10.66
N GLN A 270 10.00 -11.48 -11.08
CA GLN A 270 10.37 -11.18 -12.47
C GLN A 270 11.85 -11.47 -12.73
N PHE A 271 12.47 -12.26 -11.86
CA PHE A 271 13.85 -12.72 -11.99
C PHE A 271 13.96 -14.21 -11.75
N ARG A 272 14.76 -14.85 -12.59
CA ARG A 272 15.41 -16.13 -12.31
C ARG A 272 16.88 -15.88 -11.99
N TRP A 273 17.50 -16.88 -11.43
CA TRP A 273 18.89 -16.78 -10.98
C TRP A 273 19.66 -17.97 -11.51
N ALA A 274 20.62 -17.71 -12.38
CA ALA A 274 21.53 -18.73 -12.89
C ALA A 274 22.54 -19.07 -11.78
N GLU A 275 22.65 -20.36 -11.46
CA GLU A 275 23.59 -20.87 -10.47
C GLU A 275 24.90 -21.22 -11.12
N PHE A 276 26.00 -20.68 -10.61
CA PHE A 276 27.38 -21.03 -10.97
C PHE A 276 28.14 -21.48 -9.73
N GLU A 277 29.07 -22.40 -9.92
CA GLU A 277 29.96 -22.84 -8.82
C GLU A 277 30.89 -21.69 -8.40
N GLU A 278 31.09 -21.49 -7.11
CA GLU A 278 32.02 -20.52 -6.54
C GLU A 278 32.92 -21.15 -5.47
N GLY A 279 34.22 -21.23 -5.74
CA GLY A 279 35.15 -21.92 -4.86
C GLY A 279 34.85 -23.42 -4.76
N GLU A 280 35.16 -24.01 -3.59
CA GLU A 280 35.00 -25.46 -3.38
C GLU A 280 33.56 -25.88 -3.03
N LYS A 281 32.74 -24.98 -2.45
CA LYS A 281 31.41 -25.31 -1.91
C LYS A 281 30.33 -24.23 -2.11
N GLY A 282 30.73 -23.08 -2.60
CA GLY A 282 29.82 -21.94 -2.75
C GLY A 282 29.10 -21.93 -4.10
N LYS A 283 28.02 -21.14 -4.19
CA LYS A 283 27.33 -20.86 -5.40
C LYS A 283 27.28 -19.34 -5.63
N ARG A 284 27.41 -18.94 -6.89
CA ARG A 284 27.20 -17.56 -7.32
C ARG A 284 25.94 -17.46 -8.15
N PHE A 285 25.00 -16.61 -7.72
CA PHE A 285 23.75 -16.35 -8.41
C PHE A 285 23.87 -15.14 -9.32
N VAL A 286 23.52 -15.32 -10.59
CA VAL A 286 23.52 -14.28 -11.63
C VAL A 286 22.09 -14.04 -12.10
N PRO A 287 21.59 -12.77 -12.16
CA PRO A 287 20.20 -12.48 -12.50
C PRO A 287 19.89 -12.75 -13.97
N VAL A 288 18.75 -13.36 -14.21
CA VAL A 288 18.10 -13.52 -15.51
C VAL A 288 16.74 -12.83 -15.44
N PRO A 289 16.61 -11.60 -15.95
CA PRO A 289 15.32 -10.91 -15.96
C PRO A 289 14.35 -11.56 -16.95
N GLU A 290 13.11 -11.81 -16.49
CA GLU A 290 12.01 -12.36 -17.28
C GLU A 290 10.89 -11.35 -17.47
N ASP A 291 9.87 -11.71 -18.26
CA ASP A 291 8.58 -11.02 -18.42
C ASP A 291 8.73 -9.53 -18.76
N ARG A 292 9.22 -9.25 -19.96
CA ARG A 292 9.48 -7.91 -20.50
C ARG A 292 8.25 -7.24 -21.10
N ASP A 293 7.08 -7.44 -20.51
CA ASP A 293 5.80 -6.96 -21.04
C ASP A 293 5.50 -5.48 -20.73
N GLN A 294 6.29 -4.85 -19.85
CA GLN A 294 6.13 -3.44 -19.46
C GLN A 294 7.17 -2.51 -20.12
N VAL A 295 7.96 -3.02 -21.08
CA VAL A 295 8.97 -2.19 -21.75
C VAL A 295 8.31 -1.09 -22.60
N TYR A 296 8.94 0.08 -22.62
CA TYR A 296 8.46 1.28 -23.33
C TYR A 296 7.07 1.75 -22.90
N PHE A 297 6.66 1.46 -21.68
CA PHE A 297 5.32 1.77 -21.16
C PHE A 297 4.93 3.23 -21.41
N LYS A 298 3.85 3.48 -22.16
CA LYS A 298 3.39 4.82 -22.59
C LYS A 298 2.09 5.18 -21.89
N PHE A 299 2.20 5.96 -20.83
CA PHE A 299 1.07 6.32 -19.96
C PHE A 299 0.75 7.81 -20.12
N ASP A 300 0.38 8.19 -21.35
CA ASP A 300 0.02 9.55 -21.74
C ASP A 300 -1.50 9.80 -21.58
N GLY A 301 -1.97 11.02 -21.85
CA GLY A 301 -3.36 11.42 -21.66
C GLY A 301 -3.60 12.18 -20.35
N PHE A 302 -4.74 12.86 -20.28
CA PHE A 302 -5.06 13.72 -19.12
C PHE A 302 -5.16 12.93 -17.81
N PHE A 303 -6.02 11.90 -17.78
CA PHE A 303 -6.27 11.11 -16.58
C PHE A 303 -5.05 10.25 -16.16
N PRO A 304 -4.41 9.49 -17.06
CA PRO A 304 -3.16 8.78 -16.76
C PRO A 304 -2.05 9.71 -16.23
N SER A 305 -1.84 10.86 -16.86
CA SER A 305 -0.83 11.83 -16.43
C SER A 305 -1.10 12.37 -15.02
N MET A 306 -2.37 12.53 -14.65
CA MET A 306 -2.77 12.90 -13.30
C MET A 306 -2.49 11.76 -12.30
N LEU A 307 -2.88 10.52 -12.64
CA LEU A 307 -2.67 9.35 -11.79
C LEU A 307 -1.19 9.03 -11.56
N SER A 308 -0.34 9.27 -12.55
CA SER A 308 1.10 8.99 -12.46
C SER A 308 1.87 9.94 -11.53
N LYS A 309 1.24 10.95 -10.94
CA LYS A 309 1.90 11.87 -10.01
C LYS A 309 2.41 11.15 -8.75
N PRO A 310 3.36 11.74 -7.99
CA PRO A 310 3.94 11.11 -6.79
C PRO A 310 2.92 10.69 -5.71
N TRP A 311 1.72 11.26 -5.75
CA TRP A 311 0.62 10.97 -4.83
C TRP A 311 -0.39 9.93 -5.37
N GLY A 312 -0.28 9.53 -6.62
CA GLY A 312 -1.15 8.55 -7.26
C GLY A 312 -0.46 7.20 -7.50
N ALA A 313 -0.71 6.61 -8.66
CA ALA A 313 -0.05 5.38 -9.12
C ALA A 313 1.36 5.68 -9.66
N ARG A 314 2.22 6.12 -8.79
CA ARG A 314 3.55 6.68 -9.06
C ARG A 314 4.43 5.78 -9.94
N MET A 315 4.24 4.46 -9.88
CA MET A 315 5.00 3.50 -10.68
C MET A 315 4.66 3.56 -12.17
N LEU A 316 3.43 3.96 -12.53
CA LEU A 316 2.96 4.02 -13.91
C LEU A 316 3.52 5.29 -14.58
N ARG A 317 4.76 5.22 -15.04
CA ARG A 317 5.45 6.34 -15.66
C ARG A 317 5.57 6.17 -17.16
N ASP A 318 5.28 7.26 -17.88
CA ASP A 318 5.49 7.33 -19.30
C ASP A 318 6.96 7.17 -19.69
N PHE A 319 7.24 6.36 -20.70
CA PHE A 319 8.54 6.18 -21.30
C PHE A 319 8.89 7.39 -22.20
N GLY A 320 9.57 8.36 -21.58
CA GLY A 320 10.01 9.59 -22.26
C GLY A 320 11.54 9.63 -22.42
N HIS A 321 12.03 10.71 -23.06
CA HIS A 321 13.47 10.97 -23.25
C HIS A 321 14.26 11.08 -21.94
N LYS A 322 13.63 11.51 -20.84
CA LYS A 322 14.27 11.75 -19.54
C LYS A 322 13.72 10.84 -18.44
N TYR A 323 14.56 10.49 -17.48
CA TYR A 323 14.17 9.77 -16.26
C TYR A 323 13.48 10.73 -15.28
N ARG A 324 12.16 10.77 -15.25
CA ARG A 324 11.41 11.77 -14.47
C ARG A 324 11.25 11.40 -13.00
N ASP A 325 10.87 10.20 -12.65
CA ASP A 325 10.62 9.79 -11.27
C ASP A 325 11.27 8.44 -10.99
N ILE A 326 12.56 8.48 -10.67
CA ILE A 326 13.36 7.29 -10.42
C ILE A 326 12.80 6.46 -9.24
N LYS A 327 12.23 7.12 -8.21
CA LYS A 327 11.56 6.41 -7.11
C LYS A 327 10.34 5.63 -7.58
N GLY A 328 9.50 6.26 -8.41
CA GLY A 328 8.30 5.62 -8.97
C GLY A 328 8.67 4.42 -9.83
N LEU A 329 9.61 4.60 -10.75
CA LEU A 329 10.08 3.58 -11.67
C LEU A 329 10.62 2.31 -10.95
N ASN A 330 11.12 2.46 -9.72
CA ASN A 330 11.73 1.38 -8.94
C ASN A 330 10.90 0.94 -7.73
N MET A 331 9.62 1.32 -7.64
CA MET A 331 8.81 0.95 -6.47
C MET A 331 8.62 -0.57 -6.33
N ALA A 332 8.41 -1.26 -7.44
CA ALA A 332 8.22 -2.72 -7.44
C ALA A 332 9.48 -3.47 -6.98
N ALA A 333 10.66 -2.99 -7.36
CA ALA A 333 11.95 -3.60 -7.04
C ALA A 333 12.56 -3.15 -5.69
N ALA A 334 11.96 -2.17 -5.01
CA ALA A 334 12.60 -1.52 -3.86
C ALA A 334 13.05 -2.48 -2.74
N ASN A 335 12.32 -3.58 -2.53
CA ASN A 335 12.69 -4.59 -1.53
C ASN A 335 13.80 -5.51 -2.05
N LEU A 336 13.71 -5.99 -3.28
CA LEU A 336 14.76 -6.78 -3.92
C LEU A 336 16.08 -6.01 -3.86
N ASP A 337 16.11 -4.81 -4.41
CA ASP A 337 17.32 -4.00 -4.57
C ASP A 337 17.99 -3.67 -3.22
N ARG A 338 17.19 -3.33 -2.17
CA ARG A 338 17.74 -3.03 -0.83
C ARG A 338 18.23 -4.25 -0.07
N ASN A 339 17.70 -5.43 -0.37
CA ASN A 339 18.10 -6.66 0.30
C ASN A 339 19.27 -7.36 -0.37
N THR A 340 19.66 -6.92 -1.57
CA THR A 340 20.67 -7.60 -2.39
C THR A 340 21.83 -6.71 -2.85
N MET A 341 21.66 -5.38 -2.94
CA MET A 341 22.71 -4.50 -3.48
C MET A 341 23.31 -3.60 -2.39
N SER A 342 24.11 -4.17 -1.52
CA SER A 342 24.78 -3.48 -0.42
C SER A 342 26.27 -3.22 -0.62
N GLU A 343 26.93 -3.93 -1.53
CA GLU A 343 28.40 -3.86 -1.72
C GLU A 343 28.85 -2.70 -2.58
N LEU A 344 28.08 -2.38 -3.64
CA LEU A 344 28.51 -1.45 -4.66
C LEU A 344 28.57 0.00 -4.15
N THR A 345 29.67 0.65 -4.48
CA THR A 345 29.90 2.08 -4.22
C THR A 345 29.25 2.95 -5.29
N ARG A 346 29.29 4.26 -5.11
CA ARG A 346 28.82 5.22 -6.11
C ARG A 346 29.62 5.11 -7.42
N GLU A 347 30.91 4.95 -7.29
CA GLU A 347 31.88 4.82 -8.38
C GLU A 347 31.58 3.57 -9.18
N ASP A 348 31.27 2.45 -8.52
CA ASP A 348 30.88 1.18 -9.19
C ASP A 348 29.60 1.36 -10.02
N TRP A 349 28.57 1.99 -9.44
CA TRP A 349 27.32 2.25 -10.17
C TRP A 349 27.52 3.14 -11.40
N ILE A 350 28.37 4.17 -11.29
CA ILE A 350 28.69 5.07 -12.41
C ILE A 350 29.51 4.32 -13.48
N SER A 351 30.49 3.53 -13.07
CA SER A 351 31.33 2.71 -13.98
C SER A 351 30.50 1.70 -14.77
N ILE A 352 29.54 1.01 -14.10
CA ILE A 352 28.60 0.12 -14.78
C ILE A 352 27.78 0.90 -15.83
N ALA A 353 27.28 2.07 -15.47
CA ALA A 353 26.47 2.89 -16.38
C ALA A 353 27.29 3.42 -17.56
N ASP A 354 28.55 3.82 -17.36
CA ASP A 354 29.45 4.26 -18.41
C ASP A 354 29.78 3.12 -19.37
N SER A 355 30.03 1.91 -18.85
CA SER A 355 30.24 0.71 -19.66
C SER A 355 28.98 0.41 -20.50
N MET A 356 27.78 0.47 -19.90
CA MET A 356 26.52 0.27 -20.63
C MET A 356 26.32 1.33 -21.70
N LYS A 357 26.62 2.59 -21.42
CA LYS A 357 26.53 3.71 -22.38
C LYS A 357 27.44 3.48 -23.58
N PHE A 358 28.67 2.99 -23.35
CA PHE A 358 29.64 2.69 -24.40
C PHE A 358 29.19 1.51 -25.28
N LEU A 359 28.67 0.44 -24.68
CA LEU A 359 28.24 -0.77 -25.38
C LEU A 359 26.93 -0.63 -26.14
N LEU A 360 26.01 0.22 -25.68
CA LEU A 360 24.72 0.49 -26.31
C LEU A 360 24.91 1.55 -27.42
N THR A 361 25.68 1.23 -28.45
CA THR A 361 25.88 2.14 -29.60
C THR A 361 24.56 2.44 -30.33
N ASP A 362 24.58 3.42 -31.22
CA ASP A 362 23.43 3.76 -32.06
C ASP A 362 23.01 2.59 -32.92
N GLU A 363 23.99 1.85 -33.47
CA GLU A 363 23.75 0.66 -34.33
C GLU A 363 23.12 -0.48 -33.50
N VAL A 364 23.52 -0.67 -32.25
CA VAL A 364 22.93 -1.68 -31.36
C VAL A 364 21.48 -1.34 -31.09
N ILE A 365 21.16 -0.08 -30.77
CA ILE A 365 19.80 0.37 -30.50
C ILE A 365 18.92 0.24 -31.75
N GLU A 366 19.41 0.70 -32.91
CA GLU A 366 18.68 0.62 -34.16
C GLU A 366 18.42 -0.85 -34.60
N ARG A 367 19.43 -1.71 -34.53
CA ARG A 367 19.30 -3.14 -34.81
C ARG A 367 18.30 -3.79 -33.84
N ALA A 368 18.27 -3.38 -32.59
CA ALA A 368 17.33 -3.92 -31.63
C ALA A 368 15.88 -3.52 -31.99
N ILE A 369 15.65 -2.26 -32.29
CA ILE A 369 14.28 -1.78 -32.61
C ILE A 369 13.81 -2.28 -33.97
N ARG A 370 14.71 -2.57 -34.92
CA ARG A 370 14.38 -3.25 -36.20
C ARG A 370 13.91 -4.71 -36.00
N GLN A 371 13.96 -5.27 -34.79
CA GLN A 371 13.28 -6.55 -34.49
C GLN A 371 11.74 -6.43 -34.46
N PHE A 372 11.20 -5.23 -34.41
CA PHE A 372 9.76 -5.04 -34.61
C PHE A 372 9.32 -5.53 -35.99
N PRO A 373 8.10 -6.06 -36.11
CA PRO A 373 7.48 -6.20 -37.43
C PRO A 373 7.58 -4.88 -38.22
N PRO A 374 7.88 -4.92 -39.54
CA PRO A 374 8.07 -3.71 -40.34
C PRO A 374 6.93 -2.68 -40.22
N GLU A 375 5.70 -3.17 -40.09
CA GLU A 375 4.49 -2.36 -39.98
C GLU A 375 4.48 -1.59 -38.65
N ILE A 376 5.03 -2.18 -37.58
CA ILE A 376 5.13 -1.56 -36.24
C ILE A 376 6.34 -0.65 -36.17
N PHE A 377 7.46 -1.03 -36.77
CA PHE A 377 8.63 -0.16 -36.88
C PHE A 377 8.28 1.18 -37.52
N ALA A 378 7.47 1.16 -38.58
CA ALA A 378 7.01 2.37 -39.29
C ALA A 378 6.13 3.29 -38.39
N ILE A 379 5.55 2.79 -37.29
CA ILE A 379 4.70 3.55 -36.37
C ILE A 379 5.49 4.09 -35.19
N ASP A 380 6.25 3.23 -34.49
CA ASP A 380 6.83 3.51 -33.20
C ASP A 380 8.37 3.52 -33.20
N GLY A 381 9.00 2.94 -34.26
CA GLY A 381 10.42 2.64 -34.27
C GLY A 381 11.31 3.86 -34.03
N GLU A 382 11.15 4.91 -34.84
CA GLU A 382 11.98 6.10 -34.78
C GLU A 382 11.79 6.88 -33.45
N GLU A 383 10.55 6.94 -32.92
CA GLU A 383 10.26 7.57 -31.63
C GLU A 383 10.99 6.83 -30.49
N ILE A 384 10.93 5.49 -30.49
CA ILE A 384 11.56 4.65 -29.46
C ILE A 384 13.09 4.74 -29.57
N ILE A 385 13.68 4.70 -30.77
CA ILE A 385 15.12 4.88 -31.00
C ILE A 385 15.59 6.22 -30.43
N SER A 386 14.91 7.31 -30.75
CA SER A 386 15.25 8.65 -30.24
C SER A 386 15.22 8.71 -28.72
N LYS A 387 14.19 8.12 -28.08
CA LYS A 387 14.08 8.05 -26.62
C LYS A 387 15.21 7.21 -26.01
N LEU A 388 15.52 6.04 -26.57
CA LEU A 388 16.59 5.17 -26.10
C LEU A 388 17.96 5.85 -26.19
N LYS A 389 18.30 6.50 -27.32
CA LYS A 389 19.56 7.26 -27.45
C LYS A 389 19.70 8.34 -26.38
N SER A 390 18.64 9.12 -26.15
CA SER A 390 18.63 10.15 -25.10
C SER A 390 18.76 9.57 -23.67
N ARG A 391 18.13 8.42 -23.41
CA ARG A 391 18.20 7.74 -22.11
C ARG A 391 19.55 7.09 -21.89
N ARG A 392 20.16 6.48 -22.91
CA ARG A 392 21.51 5.95 -22.88
C ARG A 392 22.51 7.03 -22.44
N ASP A 393 22.44 8.21 -23.06
CA ASP A 393 23.35 9.33 -22.73
C ASP A 393 23.20 9.80 -21.29
N SER A 394 22.05 9.57 -20.69
CA SER A 394 21.72 9.93 -19.31
C SER A 394 21.92 8.77 -18.30
N LEU A 395 22.46 7.62 -18.69
CA LEU A 395 22.66 6.45 -17.80
C LEU A 395 23.53 6.79 -16.56
N PRO A 396 24.68 7.50 -16.68
CA PRO A 396 25.50 7.83 -15.50
C PRO A 396 24.74 8.72 -14.50
N TYR A 397 23.91 9.66 -14.99
CA TYR A 397 23.03 10.46 -14.14
C TYR A 397 22.01 9.56 -13.40
N LEU A 398 21.39 8.62 -14.12
CA LEU A 398 20.45 7.67 -13.53
C LEU A 398 21.10 6.85 -12.42
N ALA A 399 22.27 6.25 -12.70
CA ALA A 399 23.02 5.44 -11.75
C ALA A 399 23.35 6.21 -10.48
N ASN A 400 23.88 7.43 -10.62
CA ASN A 400 24.21 8.31 -9.50
C ASN A 400 22.97 8.64 -8.64
N LYS A 401 21.84 8.91 -9.27
CA LYS A 401 20.57 9.19 -8.54
C LYS A 401 20.01 7.96 -7.87
N TYR A 402 20.03 6.81 -8.55
CA TYR A 402 19.50 5.57 -7.99
C TYR A 402 20.35 5.05 -6.84
N TYR A 403 21.66 5.05 -6.99
CA TYR A 403 22.58 4.79 -5.88
C TYR A 403 22.25 5.63 -4.64
N GLY A 404 22.06 6.94 -4.81
CA GLY A 404 21.72 7.83 -3.69
C GLY A 404 20.40 7.44 -2.96
N LEU A 405 19.45 6.81 -3.67
CA LEU A 405 18.24 6.29 -3.05
C LEU A 405 18.50 5.00 -2.25
N LEU A 406 19.36 4.12 -2.73
CA LEU A 406 19.72 2.87 -2.06
C LEU A 406 20.67 3.12 -0.87
N ALA A 407 21.64 3.99 -1.04
CA ALA A 407 22.66 4.31 -0.05
C ALA A 407 22.12 4.95 1.24
N GLU A 408 20.90 5.53 1.21
CA GLU A 408 20.32 6.20 2.39
C GLU A 408 20.07 5.24 3.56
N TYR A 409 19.62 4.01 3.26
CA TYR A 409 19.38 2.93 4.24
C TYR A 409 19.93 1.64 3.65
N VAL A 410 21.03 1.13 4.19
CA VAL A 410 21.71 -0.04 3.67
C VAL A 410 21.48 -1.24 4.58
N ASN A 411 20.99 -2.34 3.99
CA ASN A 411 20.83 -3.62 4.65
C ASN A 411 22.04 -4.51 4.33
N VAL A 412 22.73 -5.04 5.34
CA VAL A 412 23.77 -6.06 5.19
C VAL A 412 23.32 -7.28 5.96
N LYS A 413 23.16 -8.39 5.25
CA LYS A 413 22.65 -9.64 5.80
C LYS A 413 23.79 -10.64 5.98
N GLY A 414 23.80 -11.30 7.11
CA GLY A 414 24.54 -12.53 7.35
C GLY A 414 23.78 -13.75 6.85
N SER A 415 24.05 -14.89 7.44
CA SER A 415 23.47 -16.18 7.10
C SER A 415 22.99 -16.93 8.35
N ARG A 416 22.73 -18.23 8.22
CA ARG A 416 22.53 -19.14 9.37
C ARG A 416 23.84 -19.74 9.92
N LYS A 417 24.97 -19.30 9.37
CA LYS A 417 26.30 -19.63 9.91
C LYS A 417 26.72 -18.59 10.96
N HIS A 418 27.96 -18.55 11.31
CA HIS A 418 28.52 -17.63 12.30
C HIS A 418 29.30 -16.53 11.59
N GLU A 419 28.95 -15.29 11.86
CA GLU A 419 29.64 -14.12 11.31
C GLU A 419 30.16 -13.18 12.40
N LEU A 420 31.25 -12.46 12.07
CA LEU A 420 31.73 -11.34 12.85
C LEU A 420 31.56 -10.05 12.05
N PHE A 421 30.67 -9.17 12.52
CA PHE A 421 30.45 -7.84 11.97
C PHE A 421 31.30 -6.81 12.71
N VAL A 422 32.28 -6.23 12.04
CA VAL A 422 33.16 -5.20 12.60
C VAL A 422 32.78 -3.85 12.02
N VAL A 423 32.23 -2.99 12.86
CA VAL A 423 31.83 -1.62 12.52
C VAL A 423 32.84 -0.64 13.08
N GLU A 424 33.67 -0.05 12.23
CA GLU A 424 34.67 0.94 12.62
C GLU A 424 34.22 2.34 12.25
N ARG A 425 33.96 3.17 13.24
CA ARG A 425 33.67 4.60 13.03
C ARG A 425 34.98 5.34 12.84
N LEU A 426 35.48 5.38 11.58
CA LEU A 426 36.81 5.88 11.25
C LEU A 426 36.97 7.37 11.61
N ASN A 427 35.95 8.16 11.30
CA ASN A 427 35.90 9.59 11.59
C ASN A 427 34.47 10.13 11.58
N ASN A 428 34.27 11.46 11.68
CA ASN A 428 32.95 12.09 11.68
C ASN A 428 32.19 12.02 10.33
N LYS A 429 32.85 11.55 9.26
CA LYS A 429 32.30 11.52 7.90
C LYS A 429 32.12 10.10 7.37
N THR A 430 32.87 9.14 7.89
CA THR A 430 32.93 7.77 7.36
C THR A 430 32.87 6.71 8.47
N THR A 431 32.22 5.60 8.13
CA THR A 431 32.17 4.36 8.92
C THR A 431 32.43 3.19 8.00
N GLN A 432 33.33 2.29 8.38
CA GLN A 432 33.61 1.06 7.66
C GLN A 432 32.86 -0.10 8.33
N LEU A 433 32.33 -1.00 7.53
CA LEU A 433 31.84 -2.31 7.94
C LEU A 433 32.68 -3.37 7.24
N THR A 434 33.17 -4.33 8.03
CA THR A 434 33.79 -5.57 7.53
C THR A 434 33.05 -6.75 8.15
N VAL A 435 32.68 -7.74 7.34
CA VAL A 435 32.04 -8.97 7.82
C VAL A 435 32.97 -10.14 7.52
N TYR A 436 33.19 -10.99 8.53
CA TYR A 436 34.01 -12.16 8.43
C TYR A 436 33.20 -13.43 8.72
N LYS A 437 33.47 -14.49 7.99
CA LYS A 437 33.09 -15.86 8.36
C LYS A 437 33.94 -16.27 9.55
N ILE A 438 33.30 -16.77 10.60
CA ILE A 438 33.99 -17.30 11.78
C ILE A 438 33.56 -18.73 12.08
N LYS A 439 34.40 -19.48 12.81
CA LYS A 439 34.01 -20.76 13.42
C LYS A 439 33.22 -20.52 14.71
N SER A 440 32.62 -21.58 15.25
CA SER A 440 31.91 -21.57 16.54
C SER A 440 32.78 -21.12 17.73
N ASP A 441 34.11 -21.33 17.66
CA ASP A 441 35.10 -20.85 18.63
C ASP A 441 35.48 -19.37 18.43
N GLY A 442 35.07 -18.78 17.31
CA GLY A 442 35.36 -17.37 16.97
C GLY A 442 36.59 -17.17 16.08
N GLU A 443 37.27 -18.25 15.63
CA GLU A 443 38.38 -18.16 14.70
C GLU A 443 37.93 -17.57 13.35
N ILE A 444 38.60 -16.49 12.89
CA ILE A 444 38.32 -15.83 11.61
C ILE A 444 38.82 -16.68 10.46
N LYS A 445 37.97 -16.95 9.47
CA LYS A 445 38.30 -17.76 8.29
C LYS A 445 38.45 -16.94 7.01
N LYS A 446 37.42 -16.15 6.67
CA LYS A 446 37.37 -15.46 5.38
C LYS A 446 36.66 -14.11 5.58
N GLN A 447 37.12 -13.09 4.86
CA GLN A 447 36.37 -11.84 4.73
C GLN A 447 35.25 -12.04 3.69
N LEU A 448 34.00 -11.78 4.11
CA LEU A 448 32.81 -11.92 3.27
C LEU A 448 32.40 -10.58 2.65
N TYR A 449 32.61 -9.48 3.39
CA TYR A 449 32.11 -8.16 2.99
C TYR A 449 33.03 -7.07 3.54
N GLN A 450 33.24 -6.00 2.75
CA GLN A 450 33.88 -4.79 3.25
C GLN A 450 33.38 -3.57 2.47
N ARG A 451 32.95 -2.53 3.20
CA ARG A 451 32.55 -1.25 2.58
C ARG A 451 32.71 -0.10 3.55
N THR A 452 33.13 1.07 3.02
CA THR A 452 33.15 2.34 3.73
C THR A 452 31.95 3.19 3.34
N PHE A 453 31.19 3.62 4.36
CA PHE A 453 29.96 4.40 4.21
C PHE A 453 30.20 5.87 4.50
N ASN A 454 29.82 6.75 3.58
CA ASN A 454 29.86 8.20 3.76
C ASN A 454 28.57 8.67 4.47
N HIS A 455 28.70 9.41 5.58
CA HIS A 455 27.56 9.90 6.37
C HIS A 455 26.71 10.95 5.66
N LYS A 456 27.18 11.53 4.55
CA LYS A 456 26.33 12.40 3.69
C LYS A 456 25.35 11.59 2.85
N GLU A 457 25.67 10.33 2.57
CA GLU A 457 24.90 9.41 1.73
C GLU A 457 24.08 8.44 2.58
N THR A 458 24.72 7.81 3.58
CA THR A 458 24.12 6.79 4.43
C THR A 458 23.69 7.37 5.78
N LYS A 459 22.39 7.22 6.09
CA LYS A 459 21.81 7.61 7.37
C LYS A 459 21.79 6.48 8.39
N GLU A 460 21.57 5.27 7.90
CA GLU A 460 21.39 4.07 8.72
C GLU A 460 21.97 2.85 8.04
N LEU A 461 22.75 2.08 8.79
CA LEU A 461 23.26 0.78 8.43
C LEU A 461 22.51 -0.27 9.25
N ARG A 462 21.91 -1.26 8.59
CA ARG A 462 21.13 -2.33 9.20
C ARG A 462 21.86 -3.65 9.00
N LEU A 463 22.23 -4.27 10.10
CA LEU A 463 22.95 -5.53 10.15
C LEU A 463 21.98 -6.60 10.61
N TYR A 464 21.85 -7.66 9.83
CA TYR A 464 20.98 -8.79 10.12
C TYR A 464 21.85 -10.02 10.33
N GLY A 465 21.82 -10.59 11.54
CA GLY A 465 22.50 -11.85 11.84
C GLY A 465 21.86 -13.02 11.11
N MET A 466 20.53 -13.01 10.97
CA MET A 466 19.71 -14.08 10.40
C MET A 466 19.58 -15.29 11.31
N GLY A 467 20.69 -15.91 11.65
CA GLY A 467 20.81 -17.05 12.58
C GLY A 467 22.28 -17.38 12.78
N GLY A 468 22.58 -18.38 13.62
CA GLY A 468 23.93 -18.62 14.08
C GLY A 468 24.29 -17.76 15.30
N ASN A 469 25.45 -17.98 15.89
CA ASN A 469 25.93 -17.16 17.01
C ASN A 469 26.84 -16.06 16.46
N ASP A 470 26.29 -14.90 16.20
CA ASP A 470 26.98 -13.79 15.57
C ASP A 470 27.64 -12.85 16.56
N LYS A 471 28.70 -12.19 16.11
CA LYS A 471 29.42 -11.19 16.90
C LYS A 471 29.38 -9.84 16.20
N PHE A 472 28.94 -8.80 16.92
CA PHE A 472 28.88 -7.42 16.43
C PHE A 472 29.81 -6.54 17.25
N HIS A 473 30.94 -6.12 16.66
CA HIS A 473 31.93 -5.26 17.30
C HIS A 473 31.86 -3.86 16.73
N ILE A 474 31.54 -2.87 17.55
CA ILE A 474 31.44 -1.47 17.15
C ILE A 474 32.52 -0.65 17.86
N THR A 475 33.38 0.00 17.10
CA THR A 475 34.51 0.78 17.62
C THR A 475 34.55 2.21 17.06
N GLY A 476 35.49 3.00 17.53
CA GLY A 476 35.82 4.34 17.04
C GLY A 476 35.37 5.48 17.94
N LYS A 477 36.14 6.58 17.90
CA LYS A 477 35.89 7.79 18.69
C LYS A 477 35.46 8.93 17.76
N VAL A 478 34.16 9.25 17.74
CA VAL A 478 33.60 10.24 16.80
C VAL A 478 32.54 11.11 17.47
N ARG A 479 32.41 12.37 17.02
CA ARG A 479 31.33 13.27 17.47
C ARG A 479 30.00 12.96 16.78
N ARG A 480 30.02 12.54 15.52
CA ARG A 480 28.84 12.21 14.70
C ARG A 480 29.08 10.88 14.00
N GLY A 481 28.03 10.08 13.87
CA GLY A 481 28.08 8.81 13.16
C GLY A 481 26.70 8.44 12.63
N LEU A 482 26.66 7.53 11.65
CA LEU A 482 25.42 6.93 11.20
C LEU A 482 24.79 6.04 12.28
N ILE A 483 23.51 5.76 12.14
CA ILE A 483 22.79 4.81 13.00
C ILE A 483 23.22 3.40 12.58
N VAL A 484 23.61 2.59 13.53
CA VAL A 484 23.84 1.14 13.35
C VAL A 484 22.68 0.42 14.02
N ARG A 485 21.90 -0.30 13.23
CA ARG A 485 20.78 -1.12 13.70
C ARG A 485 21.14 -2.58 13.53
N ILE A 486 21.05 -3.34 14.60
CA ILE A 486 21.34 -4.77 14.65
C ILE A 486 20.03 -5.52 14.85
N ILE A 487 19.81 -6.54 14.07
CA ILE A 487 18.72 -7.50 14.18
C ILE A 487 19.41 -8.86 14.34
N GLY A 488 19.47 -9.38 15.57
CA GLY A 488 20.23 -10.57 15.89
C GLY A 488 19.71 -11.79 15.12
N GLY A 489 18.52 -12.18 15.35
CA GLY A 489 17.94 -13.38 14.74
C GLY A 489 17.43 -14.37 15.78
N SER A 490 17.64 -15.68 15.53
CA SER A 490 17.02 -16.73 16.34
C SER A 490 17.93 -17.34 17.42
N GLU A 491 19.25 -17.10 17.37
CA GLU A 491 20.24 -17.75 18.23
C GLU A 491 20.99 -16.75 19.13
N LYS A 492 22.08 -17.17 19.78
CA LYS A 492 22.75 -16.33 20.77
C LYS A 492 23.83 -15.44 20.16
N ASP A 493 23.56 -14.16 20.14
CA ASP A 493 24.46 -13.15 19.60
C ASP A 493 25.28 -12.43 20.66
N THR A 494 26.38 -11.81 20.23
CA THR A 494 27.20 -10.98 21.11
C THR A 494 27.38 -9.60 20.51
N VAL A 495 27.00 -8.55 21.25
CA VAL A 495 27.13 -7.16 20.82
C VAL A 495 28.06 -6.39 21.75
N ILE A 496 29.19 -5.92 21.21
CA ILE A 496 30.20 -5.14 21.95
C ILE A 496 30.31 -3.76 21.31
N ASP A 497 29.85 -2.71 22.01
CA ASP A 497 29.97 -1.32 21.54
C ASP A 497 31.00 -0.54 22.37
N LEU A 498 32.23 -0.48 21.86
CA LEU A 498 33.35 0.30 22.43
C LEU A 498 33.42 1.71 21.83
N SER A 499 32.51 2.07 20.89
CA SER A 499 32.54 3.41 20.29
C SER A 499 32.33 4.51 21.32
N SER A 500 32.96 5.65 21.15
CA SER A 500 32.87 6.74 22.12
C SER A 500 32.62 8.10 21.44
N GLY A 501 32.00 9.03 22.24
CA GLY A 501 31.71 10.40 21.81
C GLY A 501 30.37 10.94 22.32
N LYS A 502 30.02 12.21 22.05
CA LYS A 502 28.87 12.91 22.66
C LYS A 502 27.57 12.96 21.88
N SER A 503 27.55 12.58 20.60
CA SER A 503 26.33 12.74 19.74
C SER A 503 25.27 11.65 19.91
N LEU A 504 24.01 12.01 19.95
CA LEU A 504 22.87 11.08 19.96
C LEU A 504 22.78 10.19 18.71
N ARG A 505 23.34 10.63 17.58
CA ARG A 505 23.35 9.85 16.31
C ARG A 505 24.31 8.66 16.30
N ARG A 506 25.00 8.41 17.39
CA ARG A 506 25.93 7.27 17.55
C ARG A 506 25.30 6.06 18.19
N LYS A 507 24.09 6.14 18.65
CA LYS A 507 23.45 5.03 19.34
C LYS A 507 23.31 3.84 18.42
N THR A 508 23.82 2.71 18.87
CA THR A 508 23.53 1.40 18.32
C THR A 508 22.13 1.01 18.78
N ILE A 509 21.32 0.46 17.88
CA ILE A 509 19.95 0.03 18.17
C ILE A 509 19.92 -1.49 17.95
N LEU A 510 19.55 -2.24 18.97
CA LEU A 510 19.52 -3.69 18.95
C LEU A 510 18.09 -4.21 19.07
N TYR A 511 17.74 -5.13 18.19
CA TYR A 511 16.50 -5.90 18.20
C TYR A 511 16.85 -7.37 18.40
N ASP A 512 16.41 -7.96 19.51
CA ASP A 512 16.70 -9.36 19.82
C ASP A 512 15.65 -9.95 20.78
N SER A 513 15.72 -11.27 20.99
CA SER A 513 15.01 -11.95 22.06
C SER A 513 15.66 -11.62 23.40
N LYS A 514 14.94 -11.86 24.51
CA LYS A 514 15.47 -11.50 25.84
C LYS A 514 16.70 -12.29 26.25
N ASP A 515 16.74 -13.55 25.85
CA ASP A 515 17.81 -14.49 26.19
C ASP A 515 18.76 -14.77 25.03
N GLY A 516 18.50 -14.15 23.86
CA GLY A 516 19.24 -14.37 22.61
C GLY A 516 20.51 -13.53 22.47
N VAL A 517 20.76 -12.56 23.37
CA VAL A 517 21.89 -11.67 23.19
C VAL A 517 22.65 -11.40 24.48
N SER A 518 23.98 -11.44 24.38
CA SER A 518 24.91 -10.88 25.37
C SER A 518 25.43 -9.52 24.86
N TYR A 519 25.53 -8.52 25.73
CA TYR A 519 26.02 -7.20 25.34
C TYR A 519 26.90 -6.56 26.40
N GLU A 520 27.93 -5.85 25.94
CA GLU A 520 28.71 -4.96 26.76
C GLU A 520 28.32 -3.49 26.52
N ASN A 521 28.53 -2.66 27.58
CA ASN A 521 28.22 -1.22 27.53
C ASN A 521 26.75 -0.87 27.24
N LYS A 522 25.81 -1.49 27.93
CA LYS A 522 24.35 -1.26 27.84
C LYS A 522 23.95 0.21 27.72
N LYS A 523 24.65 1.14 28.37
CA LYS A 523 24.37 2.59 28.32
C LYS A 523 24.47 3.20 26.92
N LYS A 524 25.14 2.54 25.97
CA LYS A 524 25.32 3.02 24.59
C LYS A 524 24.33 2.41 23.60
N ILE A 525 23.66 1.33 23.98
CA ILE A 525 22.78 0.54 23.12
C ILE A 525 21.32 0.86 23.46
N ILE A 526 20.51 1.12 22.43
CA ILE A 526 19.05 1.19 22.58
C ILE A 526 18.51 -0.22 22.33
N LEU A 527 17.98 -0.82 23.39
CA LEU A 527 17.52 -2.19 23.36
C LEU A 527 16.03 -2.28 23.02
N HIS A 528 15.67 -3.17 22.09
CA HIS A 528 14.32 -3.62 21.78
C HIS A 528 14.28 -5.14 21.96
N GLU A 529 14.25 -5.59 23.21
CA GLU A 529 14.22 -7.01 23.57
C GLU A 529 12.76 -7.50 23.65
N SER A 530 12.45 -8.59 22.97
CA SER A 530 11.13 -9.20 22.99
C SER A 530 11.17 -10.64 22.48
N ASP A 531 10.43 -11.52 23.16
CA ASP A 531 10.24 -12.91 22.72
C ASP A 531 9.26 -13.05 21.55
N LYS A 532 8.73 -11.92 21.06
CA LYS A 532 7.88 -11.90 19.86
C LYS A 532 8.76 -11.95 18.61
N PRO A 533 8.59 -12.95 17.74
CA PRO A 533 9.39 -13.10 16.52
C PRO A 533 9.44 -11.83 15.68
N GLU A 534 8.34 -11.09 15.59
CA GLU A 534 8.25 -9.84 14.80
C GLU A 534 9.25 -8.75 15.23
N VAL A 535 9.84 -8.87 16.43
CA VAL A 535 10.81 -7.91 16.95
C VAL A 535 12.25 -8.31 16.60
N HIS A 536 12.59 -9.58 16.65
CA HIS A 536 13.96 -10.07 16.45
C HIS A 536 14.13 -10.92 15.18
N ASP A 537 13.05 -11.46 14.60
CA ASP A 537 13.12 -12.18 13.33
C ASP A 537 13.55 -11.20 12.21
N PRO A 538 14.56 -11.55 11.42
CA PRO A 538 14.95 -10.80 10.23
C PRO A 538 13.83 -10.56 9.21
N GLY A 539 12.81 -11.41 9.18
CA GLY A 539 11.55 -11.32 8.47
C GLY A 539 11.50 -10.44 7.19
N GLU A 540 10.37 -10.29 6.60
CA GLU A 540 10.19 -9.36 5.49
C GLU A 540 10.08 -7.91 6.02
N ASP A 541 11.20 -7.25 6.25
CA ASP A 541 11.23 -5.81 6.50
C ASP A 541 10.91 -5.06 5.21
N VAL A 542 9.62 -4.92 4.90
CA VAL A 542 9.15 -4.25 3.69
C VAL A 542 9.48 -2.76 3.74
N PHE A 543 10.18 -2.28 2.74
CA PHE A 543 10.52 -0.86 2.59
C PHE A 543 9.40 -0.09 1.91
N PHE A 544 8.99 1.02 2.51
CA PHE A 544 8.04 1.96 1.92
C PHE A 544 8.64 3.35 1.79
N TYR A 545 8.46 3.97 0.64
CA TYR A 545 8.76 5.40 0.47
C TYR A 545 7.75 6.26 1.21
N ASN A 546 8.20 7.38 1.79
CA ASN A 546 7.30 8.37 2.36
C ASN A 546 6.31 8.87 1.30
N TYR A 547 5.08 9.12 1.74
CA TYR A 547 3.97 9.52 0.88
C TYR A 547 3.50 10.93 1.26
N THR A 548 3.28 11.77 0.26
CA THR A 548 2.57 13.05 0.41
C THR A 548 1.58 13.16 -0.72
N GLY A 549 0.32 13.37 -0.39
CA GLY A 549 -0.72 13.45 -1.41
C GLY A 549 -1.88 14.35 -0.98
N PRO A 550 -2.72 14.77 -1.95
CA PRO A 550 -3.90 15.54 -1.69
C PRO A 550 -4.97 14.70 -0.98
N THR A 551 -5.85 15.37 -0.26
CA THR A 551 -7.09 14.81 0.27
C THR A 551 -8.20 15.81 0.08
N ALA A 552 -9.40 15.33 -0.13
CA ALA A 552 -10.60 16.14 -0.16
C ALA A 552 -11.51 15.75 1.00
N ARG A 553 -12.31 16.68 1.46
CA ARG A 553 -13.36 16.47 2.44
C ARG A 553 -14.65 17.08 1.89
N PHE A 554 -15.68 16.28 1.93
CA PHE A 554 -17.02 16.70 1.63
C PHE A 554 -17.87 16.39 2.86
N ASN A 555 -18.66 17.35 3.30
CA ASN A 555 -19.62 17.14 4.37
C ASN A 555 -20.76 18.14 4.22
N TYR A 556 -21.90 17.80 4.78
CA TYR A 556 -23.06 18.69 4.81
C TYR A 556 -23.68 18.68 6.22
N ASN A 557 -24.01 19.83 6.71
CA ASN A 557 -24.88 19.96 7.88
C ASN A 557 -25.84 21.14 7.68
N GLN A 558 -27.01 21.07 8.29
CA GLN A 558 -28.06 22.08 8.11
C GLN A 558 -27.69 23.48 8.61
N GLY A 559 -26.74 23.58 9.57
CA GLY A 559 -26.33 24.88 10.13
C GLY A 559 -25.35 25.61 9.23
N ASP A 560 -24.36 24.92 8.72
CA ASP A 560 -23.24 25.48 7.96
C ASP A 560 -23.37 25.25 6.44
N GLY A 561 -24.36 24.42 6.02
CA GLY A 561 -24.53 24.04 4.64
C GLY A 561 -23.50 23.03 4.17
N LEU A 562 -23.00 23.21 2.95
CA LEU A 562 -22.04 22.34 2.31
C LEU A 562 -20.61 22.72 2.73
N PHE A 563 -19.86 21.76 3.29
CA PHE A 563 -18.44 21.88 3.55
C PHE A 563 -17.63 21.25 2.41
N LEU A 564 -16.88 22.06 1.72
CA LEU A 564 -15.90 21.61 0.73
C LEU A 564 -14.50 21.85 1.28
N GLY A 565 -13.71 20.82 1.38
CA GLY A 565 -12.37 20.89 1.93
C GLY A 565 -11.30 20.27 1.02
N LEU A 566 -10.17 20.93 0.94
CA LEU A 566 -8.95 20.43 0.30
C LEU A 566 -7.83 20.38 1.32
N GLY A 567 -6.95 19.41 1.19
CA GLY A 567 -5.86 19.26 2.14
C GLY A 567 -4.76 18.33 1.67
N LEU A 568 -3.85 18.06 2.59
CA LEU A 568 -2.69 17.21 2.36
C LEU A 568 -2.62 16.10 3.42
N ILE A 569 -2.23 14.93 2.99
CA ILE A 569 -1.84 13.82 3.85
C ILE A 569 -0.35 13.58 3.66
N HIS A 570 0.39 13.51 4.77
CA HIS A 570 1.79 13.10 4.79
C HIS A 570 1.96 11.84 5.64
N LYS A 571 2.53 10.78 5.06
CA LYS A 571 2.90 9.54 5.76
C LYS A 571 4.40 9.37 5.71
N ARG A 572 5.01 9.22 6.88
CA ARG A 572 6.41 8.88 7.00
C ARG A 572 6.54 7.46 7.54
N TYR A 573 7.25 6.62 6.82
CA TYR A 573 7.55 5.27 7.26
C TYR A 573 8.86 5.23 8.03
N LYS A 574 8.90 4.43 9.08
CA LYS A 574 10.10 4.18 9.89
C LYS A 574 10.28 2.67 10.01
N PHE A 575 11.49 2.25 10.28
CA PHE A 575 11.81 0.85 10.50
C PHE A 575 10.85 0.22 11.52
N ARG A 576 10.20 -0.88 11.16
CA ARG A 576 9.23 -1.66 11.96
C ARG A 576 8.11 -0.88 12.65
N ALA A 577 7.86 0.35 12.26
CA ALA A 577 6.72 1.14 12.76
C ALA A 577 5.49 0.90 11.87
N LYS A 578 4.69 -0.11 12.21
CA LYS A 578 3.45 -0.44 11.49
C LYS A 578 2.25 0.32 12.08
N PRO A 579 1.35 0.85 11.24
CA PRO A 579 1.36 0.89 9.77
C PRO A 579 2.18 2.06 9.20
N TYR A 580 2.73 2.95 10.02
CA TYR A 580 3.58 4.11 9.67
C TYR A 580 4.36 4.60 10.89
N GLY A 581 5.40 5.39 10.67
CA GLY A 581 6.12 6.11 11.74
C GLY A 581 5.45 7.43 12.12
N SER A 582 4.86 8.15 11.14
CA SER A 582 3.93 9.25 11.39
C SER A 582 2.91 9.38 10.26
N TRP A 583 1.71 9.81 10.64
CA TRP A 583 0.64 10.15 9.72
C TRP A 583 0.10 11.53 10.08
N GLN A 584 0.04 12.42 9.10
CA GLN A 584 -0.37 13.79 9.30
C GLN A 584 -1.40 14.15 8.24
N LYS A 585 -2.45 14.84 8.63
CA LYS A 585 -3.51 15.32 7.74
C LYS A 585 -3.85 16.77 8.08
N LEU A 586 -3.72 17.65 7.10
CA LEU A 586 -4.15 19.05 7.17
C LEU A 586 -5.26 19.26 6.15
N VAL A 587 -6.39 19.80 6.58
CA VAL A 587 -7.53 20.11 5.69
C VAL A 587 -8.00 21.54 5.95
N LEU A 588 -8.11 22.31 4.89
CA LEU A 588 -8.80 23.60 4.85
C LEU A 588 -10.17 23.39 4.19
N SER A 589 -11.25 23.73 4.88
CA SER A 589 -12.62 23.57 4.37
C SER A 589 -13.34 24.92 4.39
N TYR A 590 -14.24 25.10 3.42
CA TYR A 590 -15.16 26.25 3.34
C TYR A 590 -16.60 25.77 3.52
N ALA A 591 -17.37 26.46 4.35
CA ALA A 591 -18.78 26.22 4.61
C ALA A 591 -19.64 27.24 3.85
N SER A 592 -20.52 26.77 2.97
CA SER A 592 -21.25 27.63 2.03
C SER A 592 -22.28 28.52 2.68
N ALA A 593 -23.04 28.04 3.68
CA ALA A 593 -24.12 28.80 4.31
C ALA A 593 -23.63 29.83 5.31
N THR A 594 -22.55 29.57 6.00
CA THR A 594 -21.97 30.47 7.02
C THR A 594 -20.79 31.29 6.49
N GLN A 595 -20.34 31.03 5.27
CA GLN A 595 -19.14 31.62 4.67
C GLN A 595 -17.91 31.53 5.58
N SER A 596 -17.81 30.40 6.28
CA SER A 596 -16.77 30.17 7.27
C SER A 596 -15.73 29.15 6.79
N TYR A 597 -14.54 29.28 7.34
CA TYR A 597 -13.42 28.39 7.07
C TYR A 597 -13.15 27.51 8.29
N ARG A 598 -12.78 26.27 8.03
CA ARG A 598 -12.30 25.34 9.04
C ARG A 598 -10.91 24.88 8.68
N ILE A 599 -9.95 25.03 9.61
CA ILE A 599 -8.59 24.51 9.52
C ILE A 599 -8.49 23.36 10.51
N ASN A 600 -8.32 22.15 10.00
CA ASN A 600 -8.23 20.95 10.82
C ASN A 600 -6.91 20.24 10.55
N TYR A 601 -6.14 19.98 11.61
CA TYR A 601 -4.91 19.18 11.55
C TYR A 601 -5.01 18.00 12.52
N LEU A 602 -4.56 16.84 12.04
CA LEU A 602 -4.39 15.63 12.85
C LEU A 602 -3.03 15.02 12.54
N GLY A 603 -2.17 14.94 13.56
CA GLY A 603 -0.86 14.29 13.50
C GLY A 603 -0.78 13.12 14.45
N ASP A 604 -0.48 11.93 13.95
CA ASP A 604 -0.23 10.72 14.73
C ASP A 604 1.24 10.31 14.53
N PHE A 605 2.04 10.40 15.60
CA PHE A 605 3.47 10.16 15.60
C PHE A 605 3.77 8.94 16.47
N ARG A 606 4.10 7.82 15.84
CA ARG A 606 4.31 6.53 16.50
C ARG A 606 5.65 6.45 17.23
N SER A 607 5.63 5.81 18.40
CA SER A 607 6.82 5.53 19.22
C SER A 607 7.71 6.76 19.44
N THR A 608 7.11 7.92 19.71
CA THR A 608 7.83 9.18 19.88
C THR A 608 8.54 9.22 21.24
N LEU A 609 7.90 8.71 22.30
CA LEU A 609 8.42 8.62 23.66
C LEU A 609 8.41 7.17 24.14
N ARG A 610 9.43 6.39 23.76
CA ARG A 610 9.55 4.95 24.09
C ARG A 610 8.34 4.15 23.57
N LYS A 611 7.46 3.69 24.49
CA LYS A 611 6.28 2.90 24.17
C LYS A 611 5.02 3.76 23.92
N ASN A 612 5.12 5.08 23.98
CA ASN A 612 3.99 6.01 23.81
C ASN A 612 4.12 6.73 22.47
N ASP A 613 2.97 6.96 21.87
CA ASP A 613 2.80 7.75 20.66
C ASP A 613 2.48 9.19 21.02
N PHE A 614 2.70 10.11 20.11
CA PHE A 614 2.28 11.49 20.26
C PHE A 614 1.20 11.79 19.23
N LEU A 615 0.09 12.34 19.71
CA LEU A 615 -1.03 12.78 18.87
C LEU A 615 -1.14 14.30 19.01
N LEU A 616 -1.30 15.00 17.90
CA LEU A 616 -1.65 16.42 17.87
C LEU A 616 -2.92 16.61 17.08
N TYR A 617 -3.96 17.09 17.74
CA TYR A 617 -5.21 17.48 17.12
C TYR A 617 -5.40 18.98 17.22
N THR A 618 -5.74 19.65 16.12
CA THR A 618 -6.16 21.05 16.11
C THR A 618 -7.38 21.23 15.23
N ASP A 619 -8.27 22.13 15.65
CA ASP A 619 -9.47 22.49 14.88
C ASP A 619 -9.82 23.95 15.12
N PHE A 620 -9.87 24.75 14.04
CA PHE A 620 -10.16 26.17 14.10
C PHE A 620 -11.25 26.52 13.11
N TYR A 621 -12.23 27.31 13.57
CA TYR A 621 -13.32 27.84 12.75
C TYR A 621 -13.27 29.37 12.72
N LEU A 622 -13.22 29.92 11.51
CA LEU A 622 -13.06 31.35 11.26
C LEU A 622 -13.90 31.76 10.01
N PRO A 623 -14.53 32.96 9.92
CA PRO A 623 -14.74 33.88 11.05
C PRO A 623 -15.76 33.36 12.05
N TYR A 624 -16.57 32.32 11.71
CA TYR A 624 -17.66 31.84 12.58
C TYR A 624 -17.77 30.32 12.54
N PHE A 625 -18.06 29.75 13.70
CA PHE A 625 -18.69 28.44 13.88
C PHE A 625 -20.14 28.66 14.25
N ALA A 626 -21.09 27.97 13.63
CA ALA A 626 -22.50 28.09 13.91
C ALA A 626 -23.01 26.92 14.75
N MET A 627 -23.68 27.21 15.84
CA MET A 627 -24.52 26.26 16.59
C MET A 627 -25.92 26.88 16.81
N ASN A 628 -26.90 26.06 17.18
CA ASN A 628 -28.18 26.59 17.59
C ASN A 628 -28.31 26.56 19.11
N TYR A 629 -29.02 27.54 19.67
CA TYR A 629 -29.35 27.59 21.09
C TYR A 629 -30.80 28.01 21.28
N PHE A 630 -31.63 27.11 21.83
CA PHE A 630 -33.10 27.30 22.03
C PHE A 630 -33.43 27.50 23.50
N GLY A 631 -32.45 27.75 24.35
CA GLY A 631 -32.57 27.81 25.81
C GLY A 631 -31.96 26.57 26.50
N TYR A 632 -31.87 26.65 27.79
CA TYR A 632 -31.21 25.64 28.63
C TYR A 632 -32.21 24.65 29.25
N GLY A 633 -31.87 23.37 29.17
CA GLY A 633 -32.61 22.26 29.75
C GLY A 633 -33.59 21.57 28.83
N ASN A 634 -34.22 20.50 29.35
CA ASN A 634 -35.03 19.55 28.57
C ASN A 634 -36.37 20.11 28.09
N LYS A 635 -36.86 21.17 28.70
CA LYS A 635 -38.17 21.80 28.43
C LYS A 635 -38.05 23.07 27.56
N SER A 636 -36.86 23.35 27.00
CA SER A 636 -36.70 24.48 26.10
C SER A 636 -37.65 24.37 24.91
N SER A 637 -38.38 25.48 24.58
CA SER A 637 -39.41 25.51 23.52
C SER A 637 -38.98 26.42 22.38
N GLU A 638 -39.35 26.04 21.17
CA GLU A 638 -39.19 26.89 19.99
C GLU A 638 -40.28 27.94 20.01
N LYS A 639 -39.91 29.22 20.13
CA LYS A 639 -40.83 30.37 20.22
C LYS A 639 -41.03 31.07 18.88
N GLN A 640 -40.22 30.79 17.89
CA GLN A 640 -40.29 31.38 16.56
C GLN A 640 -39.88 30.35 15.49
N ASN A 641 -40.57 30.35 14.36
CA ASN A 641 -40.29 29.46 13.21
C ASN A 641 -39.08 29.91 12.37
N ASN A 642 -38.21 30.76 12.91
CA ASN A 642 -37.01 31.23 12.21
C ASN A 642 -35.75 30.69 12.89
N ILE A 643 -35.10 29.72 12.27
CA ILE A 643 -33.88 29.09 12.80
C ILE A 643 -32.73 30.10 12.97
N ASP A 644 -32.67 31.16 12.15
CA ASP A 644 -31.62 32.17 12.26
C ASP A 644 -31.71 32.98 13.55
N TYR A 645 -32.90 33.05 14.16
CA TYR A 645 -33.11 33.64 15.47
C TYR A 645 -32.35 32.88 16.58
N TYR A 646 -32.29 31.54 16.47
CA TYR A 646 -31.61 30.66 17.44
C TYR A 646 -30.14 30.40 17.11
N ARG A 647 -29.67 30.90 15.97
CA ARG A 647 -28.27 30.64 15.52
C ARG A 647 -27.30 31.50 16.30
N VAL A 648 -26.33 30.82 16.95
CA VAL A 648 -25.20 31.41 17.63
C VAL A 648 -23.97 31.27 16.73
N GLN A 649 -23.31 32.40 16.50
CA GLN A 649 -22.04 32.44 15.78
C GLN A 649 -20.89 32.70 16.74
N MET A 650 -19.80 31.92 16.62
CA MET A 650 -18.61 32.11 17.44
C MET A 650 -17.35 31.76 16.67
N ARG A 651 -16.22 32.38 17.00
CA ARG A 651 -14.91 31.87 16.66
C ARG A 651 -14.56 30.77 17.62
N TYR A 652 -14.09 29.66 17.11
CA TYR A 652 -13.75 28.49 17.93
C TYR A 652 -12.40 27.93 17.52
N GLY A 653 -11.60 27.57 18.50
CA GLY A 653 -10.32 26.91 18.30
C GLY A 653 -9.99 25.93 19.40
N VAL A 654 -9.38 24.80 19.04
CA VAL A 654 -8.85 23.81 19.97
C VAL A 654 -7.50 23.31 19.53
N VAL A 655 -6.59 23.15 20.52
CA VAL A 655 -5.29 22.49 20.36
C VAL A 655 -5.17 21.44 21.45
N PHE A 656 -4.97 20.20 21.02
CA PHE A 656 -4.88 19.05 21.92
C PHE A 656 -3.67 18.17 21.56
N PRO A 657 -2.49 18.42 22.13
CA PRO A 657 -1.39 17.47 22.10
C PRO A 657 -1.60 16.40 23.18
N ALA A 658 -1.47 15.13 22.80
CA ALA A 658 -1.68 14.02 23.73
C ALA A 658 -0.60 12.94 23.60
N LEU A 659 -0.25 12.33 24.71
CA LEU A 659 0.49 11.08 24.77
C LEU A 659 -0.51 9.92 24.71
N VAL A 660 -0.30 9.02 23.78
CA VAL A 660 -1.19 7.90 23.52
C VAL A 660 -0.46 6.58 23.76
N ARG A 661 -1.04 5.72 24.58
CA ARG A 661 -0.61 4.35 24.77
C ARG A 661 -1.57 3.41 24.05
N ARG A 662 -1.08 2.69 23.07
CA ARG A 662 -1.80 1.60 22.42
C ARG A 662 -1.44 0.30 23.12
N ILE A 663 -2.39 -0.25 23.87
CA ILE A 663 -2.21 -1.45 24.71
C ILE A 663 -2.33 -2.69 23.83
N SER A 664 -3.26 -2.66 22.86
CA SER A 664 -3.46 -3.70 21.86
C SER A 664 -3.89 -3.09 20.52
N LEU A 665 -4.17 -3.91 19.53
CA LEU A 665 -4.76 -3.47 18.25
C LEU A 665 -6.12 -2.79 18.45
N PHE A 666 -6.85 -3.15 19.50
CA PHE A 666 -8.22 -2.72 19.77
C PHE A 666 -8.35 -1.80 20.99
N MET A 667 -7.25 -1.49 21.70
CA MET A 667 -7.30 -0.70 22.92
C MET A 667 -6.25 0.38 22.95
N GLN A 668 -6.70 1.63 23.15
CA GLN A 668 -5.82 2.78 23.31
C GLN A 668 -6.34 3.72 24.40
N VAL A 669 -5.40 4.36 25.09
CA VAL A 669 -5.66 5.43 26.06
C VAL A 669 -4.73 6.60 25.73
N GLY A 670 -5.21 7.80 25.96
CA GLY A 670 -4.41 9.01 25.72
C GLY A 670 -4.69 10.08 26.75
N VAL A 671 -3.69 10.91 27.03
CA VAL A 671 -3.80 12.05 27.94
C VAL A 671 -2.93 13.20 27.46
N GLY A 672 -3.42 14.42 27.63
CA GLY A 672 -2.68 15.61 27.25
C GLY A 672 -3.35 16.90 27.66
N PRO A 673 -2.60 18.02 27.65
CA PRO A 673 -3.17 19.34 27.84
C PRO A 673 -4.10 19.70 26.67
N LYS A 674 -5.17 20.43 26.94
CA LYS A 674 -6.12 20.94 25.95
C LYS A 674 -6.24 22.44 26.10
N LEU A 675 -6.02 23.18 25.02
CA LEU A 675 -6.25 24.62 24.91
C LEU A 675 -7.49 24.86 24.06
N GLU A 676 -8.45 25.62 24.57
CA GLU A 676 -9.67 26.00 23.85
C GLU A 676 -9.82 27.51 23.81
N TYR A 677 -10.31 28.03 22.71
CA TYR A 677 -10.65 29.42 22.46
C TYR A 677 -12.09 29.53 22.00
N TYR A 678 -12.84 30.45 22.61
CA TYR A 678 -14.22 30.80 22.24
C TYR A 678 -14.37 32.31 22.22
N ASP A 679 -15.03 32.82 21.18
CA ASP A 679 -15.35 34.24 21.02
C ASP A 679 -16.71 34.36 20.31
N LEU A 680 -17.75 34.72 21.10
CA LEU A 680 -19.12 34.81 20.62
C LEU A 680 -19.34 36.14 19.90
N VAL A 681 -20.06 36.06 18.77
CA VAL A 681 -20.47 37.24 18.01
C VAL A 681 -21.82 37.72 18.54
N ASN A 682 -21.85 38.96 19.02
CA ASN A 682 -23.09 39.58 19.47
C ASN A 682 -23.93 40.00 18.25
N ARG A 683 -25.03 39.25 17.99
CA ARG A 683 -26.01 39.53 16.92
C ARG A 683 -27.27 40.13 17.54
N LYS A 684 -27.53 41.44 17.33
CA LYS A 684 -28.62 42.24 17.96
C LYS A 684 -30.00 41.57 17.93
N ASN A 685 -30.30 40.71 16.96
CA ASN A 685 -31.63 40.09 16.79
C ASN A 685 -31.62 38.58 17.11
N ALA A 686 -30.53 38.01 17.62
CA ALA A 686 -30.46 36.62 17.98
C ALA A 686 -31.06 36.35 19.37
N TYR A 687 -31.58 35.14 19.59
CA TYR A 687 -32.14 34.71 20.88
C TYR A 687 -31.19 34.94 22.04
N VAL A 688 -29.92 34.61 21.86
CA VAL A 688 -28.84 34.77 22.86
C VAL A 688 -28.65 36.22 23.30
N SER A 689 -28.83 37.18 22.41
CA SER A 689 -28.70 38.62 22.74
C SER A 689 -29.95 39.22 23.43
N LYS A 690 -31.08 38.50 23.47
CA LYS A 690 -32.32 38.88 24.13
C LYS A 690 -32.53 38.19 25.48
N GLU A 691 -31.82 37.13 25.75
CA GLU A 691 -31.73 36.50 27.07
C GLU A 691 -30.85 37.36 28.02
N ASN A 692 -31.19 37.36 29.30
CA ASN A 692 -30.44 38.13 30.32
C ASN A 692 -29.03 37.57 30.60
N PHE A 693 -28.26 37.39 29.56
CA PHE A 693 -26.85 37.07 29.73
C PHE A 693 -26.02 38.32 29.99
N SER A 694 -25.00 38.19 30.83
CA SER A 694 -24.01 39.26 31.04
C SER A 694 -23.28 39.62 29.76
N ASP A 695 -23.01 40.88 29.49
CA ASP A 695 -22.17 41.35 28.37
C ASP A 695 -20.77 40.68 28.35
N LYS A 696 -20.29 40.24 29.51
CA LYS A 696 -19.04 39.48 29.63
C LYS A 696 -19.06 38.15 28.88
N MET A 697 -20.24 37.64 28.52
CA MET A 697 -20.35 36.41 27.71
C MET A 697 -19.75 36.57 26.29
N PHE A 698 -19.85 37.78 25.73
CA PHE A 698 -19.33 38.06 24.38
C PHE A 698 -17.84 38.43 24.38
N ASN A 699 -17.16 38.41 25.53
CA ASN A 699 -15.73 38.59 25.59
C ASN A 699 -15.01 37.27 25.22
N PRO A 700 -13.89 37.32 24.49
CA PRO A 700 -13.10 36.15 24.20
C PRO A 700 -12.68 35.36 25.44
N LYS A 701 -12.83 34.05 25.41
CA LYS A 701 -12.50 33.14 26.52
C LYS A 701 -11.48 32.11 26.13
N TYR A 702 -10.49 31.93 26.98
CA TYR A 702 -9.44 30.92 26.79
C TYR A 702 -9.49 29.93 27.95
N TYR A 703 -9.46 28.64 27.64
CA TYR A 703 -9.46 27.57 28.63
C TYR A 703 -8.21 26.72 28.45
N LEU A 704 -7.53 26.44 29.55
CA LEU A 704 -6.46 25.45 29.62
C LEU A 704 -6.95 24.29 30.44
N GLY A 705 -6.85 23.09 29.94
CA GLY A 705 -7.33 21.88 30.58
C GLY A 705 -6.38 20.72 30.45
N LEU A 706 -6.71 19.65 31.15
CA LEU A 706 -6.16 18.33 30.97
C LEU A 706 -7.27 17.41 30.48
N SER A 707 -7.03 16.70 29.36
CA SER A 707 -8.00 15.76 28.81
C SER A 707 -7.40 14.38 28.69
N ALA A 708 -8.19 13.37 29.00
CA ALA A 708 -7.85 11.97 28.84
C ALA A 708 -8.95 11.28 28.02
N PHE A 709 -8.58 10.35 27.14
CA PHE A 709 -9.52 9.57 26.36
C PHE A 709 -9.14 8.10 26.34
N PHE A 710 -10.12 7.26 26.10
CA PHE A 710 -9.92 5.85 25.82
C PHE A 710 -10.77 5.39 24.65
N LYS A 711 -10.33 4.33 23.98
CA LYS A 711 -11.11 3.59 22.97
C LYS A 711 -10.79 2.11 23.12
N ILE A 712 -11.84 1.29 23.15
CA ILE A 712 -11.79 -0.17 23.23
C ILE A 712 -12.67 -0.74 22.12
N GLY A 713 -12.17 -1.71 21.38
CA GLY A 713 -12.88 -2.37 20.28
C GLY A 713 -12.79 -1.61 18.96
N GLU A 714 -13.13 -2.31 17.90
CA GLU A 714 -13.28 -1.79 16.53
C GLU A 714 -14.36 -2.58 15.80
N PRO A 715 -15.10 -1.96 14.86
CA PRO A 715 -16.00 -2.68 14.00
C PRO A 715 -15.19 -3.47 12.93
N ASP A 716 -15.82 -4.47 12.34
CA ASP A 716 -15.29 -5.25 11.21
C ASP A 716 -14.97 -4.39 9.98
N ASP A 717 -15.81 -3.39 9.72
CA ASP A 717 -15.63 -2.39 8.67
C ASP A 717 -15.94 -0.99 9.21
N LYS A 718 -15.08 -0.01 8.88
CA LYS A 718 -15.25 1.39 9.31
C LYS A 718 -16.27 2.17 8.47
N ILE A 719 -16.60 1.68 7.29
CA ILE A 719 -17.48 2.34 6.32
C ILE A 719 -18.89 1.77 6.41
N ASN A 720 -19.00 0.44 6.45
CA ASN A 720 -20.25 -0.29 6.59
C ASN A 720 -20.14 -1.34 7.71
N PRO A 721 -20.15 -0.92 8.97
CA PRO A 721 -20.00 -1.82 10.10
C PRO A 721 -21.16 -2.80 10.19
N THR A 722 -20.84 -4.09 10.24
CA THR A 722 -21.82 -5.19 10.34
C THR A 722 -21.66 -6.01 11.63
N ARG A 723 -20.45 -6.01 12.21
CA ARG A 723 -20.14 -6.72 13.46
C ARG A 723 -19.12 -5.95 14.28
N GLY A 724 -19.17 -6.09 15.58
CA GLY A 724 -18.20 -5.55 16.49
C GLY A 724 -18.77 -4.70 17.61
N LEU A 725 -17.91 -4.38 18.56
CA LEU A 725 -18.21 -3.55 19.71
C LEU A 725 -17.18 -2.41 19.76
N VAL A 726 -17.64 -1.22 20.09
CA VAL A 726 -16.78 -0.05 20.32
C VAL A 726 -17.23 0.63 21.60
N PHE A 727 -16.31 0.81 22.54
CA PHE A 727 -16.51 1.62 23.72
C PHE A 727 -15.45 2.70 23.79
N GLN A 728 -15.87 3.95 23.84
CA GLN A 728 -14.96 5.09 23.91
C GLN A 728 -15.46 6.13 24.89
N GLY A 729 -14.54 6.92 25.43
CA GLY A 729 -14.88 8.02 26.31
C GLY A 729 -13.79 9.04 26.41
N LEU A 730 -14.17 10.21 26.88
CA LEU A 730 -13.30 11.36 27.12
C LEU A 730 -13.65 11.99 28.47
N ALA A 731 -12.61 12.34 29.19
CA ALA A 731 -12.73 13.10 30.43
C ALA A 731 -11.82 14.33 30.35
N SER A 732 -12.29 15.48 30.81
CA SER A 732 -11.46 16.69 30.88
C SER A 732 -11.78 17.58 32.08
N VAL A 733 -10.75 18.26 32.56
CA VAL A 733 -10.85 19.34 33.52
C VAL A 733 -10.33 20.60 32.86
N ASN A 734 -11.12 21.66 32.79
CA ASN A 734 -10.82 22.86 32.02
C ASN A 734 -11.00 24.10 32.94
N LYS A 735 -9.99 24.99 32.95
CA LYS A 735 -10.00 26.24 33.69
C LYS A 735 -9.87 27.41 32.74
N SER A 736 -10.70 28.41 32.89
CA SER A 736 -10.53 29.67 32.18
C SER A 736 -9.25 30.39 32.59
N ILE A 737 -8.48 30.87 31.63
CA ILE A 737 -7.23 31.62 31.91
C ILE A 737 -7.53 33.09 32.22
N ASN A 738 -8.55 33.66 31.60
CA ASN A 738 -8.89 35.08 31.70
C ASN A 738 -10.13 35.39 32.54
N HIS A 739 -10.81 34.35 33.10
CA HIS A 739 -11.93 34.50 34.04
C HIS A 739 -11.73 33.57 35.23
N SER A 740 -11.48 34.11 36.42
CA SER A 740 -10.99 33.37 37.58
C SER A 740 -11.94 32.32 38.18
N ARG A 741 -13.24 32.37 37.83
CA ARG A 741 -14.26 31.47 38.41
C ARG A 741 -14.65 30.30 37.55
N ASN A 742 -14.32 30.30 36.27
CA ASN A 742 -14.79 29.25 35.35
C ASN A 742 -13.85 28.03 35.36
N LEU A 743 -14.15 27.12 36.27
CA LEU A 743 -13.55 25.75 36.30
C LEU A 743 -14.68 24.77 36.07
N TYR A 744 -14.56 23.94 35.05
CA TYR A 744 -15.52 22.87 34.76
C TYR A 744 -14.84 21.55 34.44
N THR A 745 -15.57 20.46 34.68
CA THR A 745 -15.21 19.13 34.22
C THR A 745 -16.19 18.67 33.18
N HIS A 746 -15.71 17.89 32.20
CA HIS A 746 -16.52 17.25 31.22
C HIS A 746 -16.15 15.76 31.15
N PHE A 747 -17.16 14.91 31.16
CA PHE A 747 -17.05 13.48 30.93
C PHE A 747 -18.07 13.06 29.89
N GLU A 748 -17.63 12.29 28.88
CA GLU A 748 -18.52 11.67 27.91
C GLU A 748 -18.11 10.22 27.64
N SER A 749 -19.12 9.39 27.35
CA SER A 749 -18.88 8.01 26.92
C SER A 749 -19.89 7.59 25.87
N ASP A 750 -19.48 6.71 25.00
CA ASP A 750 -20.24 6.22 23.86
C ASP A 750 -19.94 4.73 23.65
N PHE A 751 -20.99 3.90 23.71
CA PHE A 751 -20.91 2.47 23.45
C PHE A 751 -21.70 2.15 22.18
N ARG A 752 -21.08 1.41 21.26
CA ARG A 752 -21.69 0.97 20.00
C ARG A 752 -21.57 -0.53 19.85
N PHE A 753 -22.62 -1.13 19.28
CA PHE A 753 -22.58 -2.52 18.89
C PHE A 753 -23.17 -2.72 17.49
N TYR A 754 -22.65 -3.71 16.79
CA TYR A 754 -23.11 -4.12 15.47
C TYR A 754 -23.26 -5.62 15.45
N ALA A 755 -24.42 -6.11 15.02
CA ALA A 755 -24.71 -7.53 14.96
C ALA A 755 -25.47 -7.87 13.68
N THR A 756 -24.94 -8.78 12.88
CA THR A 756 -25.60 -9.31 11.69
C THR A 756 -25.84 -10.80 11.93
N PRO A 757 -27.06 -11.22 12.23
CA PRO A 757 -27.41 -12.62 12.37
C PRO A 757 -27.28 -13.35 11.02
N ASN A 758 -27.10 -14.65 11.08
CA ASN A 758 -26.98 -15.49 9.89
C ASN A 758 -28.38 -15.79 9.30
N LEU A 759 -28.89 -14.85 8.51
CA LEU A 759 -30.18 -14.93 7.82
C LEU A 759 -29.95 -15.05 6.31
N PRO A 760 -30.97 -15.51 5.52
CA PRO A 760 -30.88 -15.56 4.05
C PRO A 760 -30.62 -14.19 3.40
N PHE A 761 -30.85 -13.12 4.10
CA PHE A 761 -30.59 -11.74 3.67
C PHE A 761 -29.78 -10.99 4.73
N GLN A 762 -29.02 -10.02 4.32
CA GLN A 762 -28.18 -9.25 5.23
C GLN A 762 -29.04 -8.25 6.02
N LEU A 763 -29.15 -8.49 7.32
CA LEU A 763 -29.82 -7.62 8.28
C LEU A 763 -28.86 -7.29 9.42
N THR A 764 -28.50 -6.02 9.56
CA THR A 764 -27.60 -5.56 10.61
C THR A 764 -28.37 -4.77 11.67
N LEU A 765 -28.33 -5.22 12.91
CA LEU A 765 -28.75 -4.45 14.06
C LEU A 765 -27.57 -3.62 14.54
N ALA A 766 -27.70 -2.30 14.49
CA ALA A 766 -26.72 -1.35 15.02
C ALA A 766 -27.32 -0.59 16.20
N GLY A 767 -26.60 -0.54 17.29
CA GLY A 767 -27.03 0.17 18.48
C GLY A 767 -25.94 1.07 19.04
N ARG A 768 -26.36 2.19 19.63
CA ARG A 768 -25.49 3.16 20.29
C ARG A 768 -26.14 3.67 21.57
N VAL A 769 -25.36 3.74 22.65
CA VAL A 769 -25.76 4.34 23.92
C VAL A 769 -24.67 5.32 24.31
N GLY A 770 -25.06 6.55 24.64
CA GLY A 770 -24.08 7.57 25.06
C GLY A 770 -24.61 8.43 26.20
N ALA A 771 -23.68 8.90 27.01
CA ALA A 771 -23.93 9.80 28.12
C ALA A 771 -22.81 10.84 28.22
N ALA A 772 -23.17 12.04 28.64
CA ALA A 772 -22.22 13.07 28.96
C ALA A 772 -22.67 13.90 30.16
N VAL A 773 -21.68 14.38 30.94
CA VAL A 773 -21.93 15.23 32.11
C VAL A 773 -20.87 16.33 32.19
N ASN A 774 -21.33 17.56 32.45
CA ASN A 774 -20.50 18.68 32.85
C ASN A 774 -20.78 19.03 34.33
N THR A 775 -19.76 19.40 35.07
CA THR A 775 -19.89 19.94 36.44
C THR A 775 -19.04 21.18 36.57
N GLY A 776 -19.40 22.10 37.50
CA GLY A 776 -18.71 23.35 37.68
C GLY A 776 -19.27 24.51 36.85
N ASP A 777 -18.47 25.55 36.63
CA ASP A 777 -18.88 26.76 35.90
C ASP A 777 -18.49 26.67 34.41
N PHE A 778 -19.43 26.35 33.58
CA PHE A 778 -19.28 26.29 32.11
C PHE A 778 -20.32 27.14 31.41
N GLU A 779 -20.01 27.53 30.17
CA GLU A 779 -20.91 28.32 29.34
C GLU A 779 -21.87 27.42 28.58
N PHE A 780 -23.02 27.94 28.11
CA PHE A 780 -24.04 27.19 27.39
C PHE A 780 -23.47 26.51 26.13
N TYR A 781 -22.50 27.13 25.45
CA TYR A 781 -21.86 26.56 24.26
C TYR A 781 -20.89 25.41 24.56
N GLN A 782 -20.49 25.23 25.84
CA GLN A 782 -19.72 24.10 26.34
C GLN A 782 -20.61 22.98 26.89
N ALA A 783 -21.90 23.27 27.11
CA ALA A 783 -22.85 22.32 27.65
C ALA A 783 -23.09 21.13 26.73
N ASN A 784 -23.54 20.03 27.31
CA ASN A 784 -23.90 18.85 26.56
C ASN A 784 -25.17 19.08 25.74
N SER A 785 -25.27 18.52 24.55
CA SER A 785 -26.38 18.78 23.64
C SER A 785 -26.99 17.55 23.01
N LEU A 786 -28.29 17.63 22.70
CA LEU A 786 -29.02 16.66 21.89
C LEU A 786 -29.57 17.32 20.63
N GLY A 787 -29.60 16.58 19.55
CA GLY A 787 -30.27 16.94 18.31
C GLY A 787 -29.44 16.72 17.05
N GLY A 788 -30.13 16.62 15.93
CA GLY A 788 -29.56 16.47 14.59
C GLY A 788 -28.83 15.15 14.37
N LEU A 789 -27.91 15.17 13.42
CA LEU A 789 -27.06 14.01 13.07
C LEU A 789 -25.95 13.73 14.09
N THR A 790 -26.00 14.28 15.29
CA THR A 790 -25.06 13.96 16.34
C THR A 790 -25.53 12.78 17.20
N ASN A 791 -26.76 12.84 17.68
CA ASN A 791 -27.28 11.83 18.62
C ASN A 791 -28.82 11.73 18.66
N LEU A 792 -29.59 12.60 17.98
CA LEU A 792 -31.06 12.56 17.99
C LEU A 792 -31.63 13.10 16.68
N ARG A 793 -31.93 12.20 15.73
CA ARG A 793 -32.54 12.54 14.43
C ARG A 793 -33.98 13.02 14.60
N GLY A 794 -34.44 13.84 13.68
CA GLY A 794 -35.81 14.45 13.75
C GLY A 794 -35.85 15.80 14.46
N PHE A 795 -34.74 16.25 15.05
CA PHE A 795 -34.63 17.55 15.71
C PHE A 795 -33.52 18.40 15.08
N TYR A 796 -33.55 19.70 15.35
CA TYR A 796 -32.45 20.60 14.99
C TYR A 796 -31.14 20.18 15.69
N ARG A 797 -29.98 20.45 15.08
CA ARG A 797 -28.71 20.29 15.73
C ARG A 797 -28.66 21.15 17.00
N THR A 798 -28.13 20.57 18.11
CA THR A 798 -28.09 21.21 19.42
C THR A 798 -29.47 21.78 19.89
N ARG A 799 -30.58 21.02 19.61
CA ARG A 799 -31.92 21.47 19.96
C ARG A 799 -32.12 21.58 21.46
N PHE A 800 -31.57 20.67 22.24
CA PHE A 800 -31.62 20.66 23.67
C PHE A 800 -30.20 20.73 24.23
N VAL A 801 -29.97 21.59 25.22
CA VAL A 801 -28.67 21.86 25.81
C VAL A 801 -28.78 21.82 27.32
N GLY A 802 -27.88 21.12 27.99
CA GLY A 802 -27.89 20.98 29.44
C GLY A 802 -26.56 20.51 30.06
N ASP A 803 -26.57 20.36 31.39
CA ASP A 803 -25.38 19.89 32.14
C ASP A 803 -25.12 18.40 31.93
N ARG A 804 -26.17 17.61 31.69
CA ARG A 804 -26.10 16.16 31.49
C ARG A 804 -26.96 15.76 30.32
N THR A 805 -26.48 14.76 29.57
CA THR A 805 -27.21 14.15 28.47
C THR A 805 -27.11 12.64 28.56
N PHE A 806 -28.21 11.98 28.14
CA PHE A 806 -28.22 10.55 27.86
C PHE A 806 -28.98 10.34 26.55
N TYR A 807 -28.47 9.46 25.71
CA TYR A 807 -29.13 9.10 24.45
C TYR A 807 -28.90 7.63 24.10
N GLN A 808 -29.85 7.10 23.36
CA GLN A 808 -29.77 5.76 22.78
C GLN A 808 -30.31 5.79 21.35
N ASN A 809 -29.60 5.13 20.45
CA ASN A 809 -29.96 5.01 19.06
C ASN A 809 -30.00 3.54 18.67
N LEU A 810 -31.04 3.12 18.02
CA LEU A 810 -31.18 1.79 17.47
C LEU A 810 -31.51 1.91 15.98
N GLU A 811 -30.78 1.18 15.15
CA GLU A 811 -30.94 1.19 13.71
C GLU A 811 -30.90 -0.22 13.17
N LEU A 812 -31.90 -0.57 12.36
CA LEU A 812 -31.96 -1.82 11.63
C LEU A 812 -31.64 -1.55 10.17
N ARG A 813 -30.56 -2.12 9.66
CA ARG A 813 -30.07 -1.93 8.29
C ARG A 813 -30.26 -3.20 7.50
N SER A 814 -30.97 -3.12 6.37
CA SER A 814 -31.11 -4.26 5.45
C SER A 814 -30.52 -3.92 4.10
N GLN A 815 -29.74 -4.84 3.57
CA GLN A 815 -29.31 -4.77 2.18
C GLN A 815 -30.43 -5.35 1.31
N LEU A 816 -30.93 -4.54 0.35
CA LEU A 816 -31.97 -4.96 -0.58
C LEU A 816 -31.34 -5.62 -1.81
N LEU A 817 -30.33 -4.99 -2.38
CA LEU A 817 -29.71 -5.48 -3.61
C LEU A 817 -28.23 -5.12 -3.70
N LYS A 818 -27.47 -5.96 -4.37
CA LYS A 818 -26.12 -5.68 -4.82
C LYS A 818 -26.19 -5.12 -6.23
N MET A 819 -25.76 -3.89 -6.39
CA MET A 819 -25.73 -3.21 -7.68
C MET A 819 -24.43 -3.54 -8.40
N ASN A 820 -24.53 -4.16 -9.54
CA ASN A 820 -23.42 -4.36 -10.48
C ASN A 820 -23.75 -3.61 -11.78
N ALA A 821 -24.03 -2.32 -11.67
CA ALA A 821 -24.31 -1.47 -12.82
C ALA A 821 -22.98 -1.04 -13.48
N TYR A 822 -23.03 -0.79 -14.79
CA TYR A 822 -21.86 -0.43 -15.58
C TYR A 822 -21.05 0.75 -15.03
N ILE A 823 -21.77 1.82 -14.58
CA ILE A 823 -21.11 3.02 -14.04
C ILE A 823 -20.75 2.86 -12.56
N LEU A 824 -21.46 1.98 -11.82
CA LEU A 824 -21.42 1.97 -10.37
C LEU A 824 -21.63 0.58 -9.80
N THR A 825 -20.65 0.08 -9.06
CA THR A 825 -20.82 -1.08 -8.20
C THR A 825 -21.05 -0.66 -6.76
N GLY A 826 -21.93 -1.37 -6.07
CA GLY A 826 -22.21 -1.07 -4.67
C GLY A 826 -23.36 -1.89 -4.13
N ARG A 827 -23.90 -1.41 -3.04
CA ARG A 827 -25.03 -2.04 -2.36
C ARG A 827 -26.08 -0.97 -2.09
N LEU A 828 -27.34 -1.28 -2.37
CA LEU A 828 -28.48 -0.47 -2.00
C LEU A 828 -29.21 -1.14 -0.86
N GLY A 829 -29.64 -0.36 0.12
CA GLY A 829 -30.37 -0.88 1.24
C GLY A 829 -31.28 0.16 1.89
N VAL A 830 -32.05 -0.33 2.84
CA VAL A 830 -32.94 0.48 3.68
C VAL A 830 -32.49 0.43 5.12
N ALA A 831 -32.83 1.47 5.86
CA ALA A 831 -32.63 1.53 7.30
C ALA A 831 -33.92 2.01 7.98
N ALA A 832 -34.25 1.43 9.13
CA ALA A 832 -35.26 1.93 10.03
C ALA A 832 -34.62 2.25 11.37
N PHE A 833 -35.05 3.32 12.04
CA PHE A 833 -34.40 3.71 13.28
C PHE A 833 -35.36 4.28 14.32
N ILE A 834 -34.92 4.23 15.57
CA ILE A 834 -35.51 4.92 16.71
C ILE A 834 -34.38 5.49 17.58
N ASP A 835 -34.48 6.77 17.86
CA ASP A 835 -33.53 7.52 18.68
C ASP A 835 -34.29 8.09 19.90
N ASN A 836 -33.71 7.96 21.08
CA ASN A 836 -34.24 8.52 22.30
C ASN A 836 -33.16 9.33 23.01
N GLY A 837 -33.52 10.44 23.62
CA GLY A 837 -32.57 11.26 24.37
C GLY A 837 -33.23 12.17 25.38
N ILE A 838 -32.46 12.54 26.41
CA ILE A 838 -32.88 13.44 27.47
C ILE A 838 -31.69 14.31 27.90
N VAL A 839 -31.96 15.56 28.26
CA VAL A 839 -31.00 16.45 28.92
C VAL A 839 -31.48 16.89 30.28
N TRP A 840 -30.58 17.31 31.14
CA TRP A 840 -30.87 17.94 32.43
C TRP A 840 -30.28 19.33 32.48
N PRO A 841 -30.86 20.27 33.26
CA PRO A 841 -32.02 20.16 34.15
C PRO A 841 -33.38 20.12 33.41
N GLY A 842 -34.42 19.98 34.14
CA GLY A 842 -35.81 19.96 33.63
C GLY A 842 -36.32 18.59 33.20
N GLY A 843 -35.75 17.53 33.76
CA GLY A 843 -35.99 16.10 33.45
C GLY A 843 -37.47 15.69 33.33
N GLY A 844 -37.73 14.47 32.95
CA GLY A 844 -39.06 13.86 32.86
C GLY A 844 -39.28 13.07 31.57
N LYS A 845 -39.51 13.68 30.42
CA LYS A 845 -39.81 12.95 29.17
C LYS A 845 -38.62 12.86 28.23
N TYR A 846 -38.41 11.67 27.68
CA TYR A 846 -37.49 11.49 26.57
C TYR A 846 -38.01 12.17 25.31
N HIS A 847 -37.10 12.81 24.59
CA HIS A 847 -37.32 13.23 23.22
C HIS A 847 -37.06 12.06 22.32
N GLN A 848 -37.98 11.79 21.40
CA GLN A 848 -37.92 10.63 20.50
C GLN A 848 -37.93 11.09 19.06
N GLY A 849 -36.99 10.55 18.28
CA GLY A 849 -36.99 10.63 16.85
C GLY A 849 -37.06 9.24 16.24
N TYR A 850 -37.81 9.05 15.20
CA TYR A 850 -37.93 7.76 14.51
C TYR A 850 -38.09 7.98 13.00
N GLY A 851 -37.84 6.94 12.23
CA GLY A 851 -37.96 7.06 10.79
C GLY A 851 -37.33 5.93 10.01
N ALA A 852 -37.25 6.19 8.72
CA ALA A 852 -36.63 5.27 7.78
C ALA A 852 -35.67 6.01 6.82
N GLY A 853 -34.83 5.26 6.17
CA GLY A 853 -33.88 5.84 5.22
C GLY A 853 -33.46 4.86 4.15
N LEU A 854 -32.84 5.42 3.14
CA LEU A 854 -32.16 4.69 2.09
C LEU A 854 -30.65 4.86 2.28
N TRP A 855 -29.89 3.83 2.01
CA TRP A 855 -28.45 3.92 1.96
C TRP A 855 -27.90 3.26 0.70
N CYS A 856 -26.81 3.83 0.19
CA CYS A 856 -26.10 3.31 -0.95
C CYS A 856 -24.59 3.27 -0.64
N SER A 857 -23.96 2.10 -0.77
CA SER A 857 -22.51 2.01 -0.75
C SER A 857 -21.95 2.07 -2.17
N PHE A 858 -20.80 2.70 -2.32
CA PHE A 858 -20.12 2.87 -3.59
C PHE A 858 -18.74 2.21 -3.48
N PHE A 859 -18.49 1.21 -4.34
CA PHE A 859 -17.21 0.47 -4.41
C PHE A 859 -16.74 -0.10 -3.05
N ASP A 860 -17.64 -0.28 -2.08
CA ASP A 860 -17.33 -0.61 -0.68
C ASP A 860 -16.29 0.36 -0.03
N LYS A 861 -16.20 1.61 -0.55
CA LYS A 861 -15.27 2.65 -0.09
C LYS A 861 -15.96 3.90 0.43
N ALA A 862 -17.23 4.04 0.16
CA ALA A 862 -18.07 5.15 0.66
C ALA A 862 -19.50 4.66 0.86
N VAL A 863 -20.20 5.24 1.83
CA VAL A 863 -21.64 5.09 2.02
C VAL A 863 -22.27 6.46 2.01
N VAL A 864 -23.40 6.59 1.36
CA VAL A 864 -24.31 7.74 1.46
C VAL A 864 -25.61 7.23 2.04
N SER A 865 -26.11 7.87 3.07
CA SER A 865 -27.41 7.56 3.68
C SER A 865 -28.30 8.80 3.75
N THR A 866 -29.57 8.59 3.48
CA THR A 866 -30.62 9.61 3.54
C THR A 866 -31.70 9.10 4.47
N TYR A 867 -32.09 9.89 5.45
CA TYR A 867 -33.10 9.50 6.41
C TYR A 867 -34.28 10.51 6.38
N TYR A 868 -35.48 10.00 6.36
CA TYR A 868 -36.69 10.77 6.70
C TYR A 868 -37.00 10.53 8.18
N ALA A 869 -36.73 11.53 8.98
CA ALA A 869 -36.83 11.49 10.42
C ALA A 869 -38.05 12.30 10.92
N LEU A 870 -38.81 11.70 11.79
CA LEU A 870 -40.00 12.26 12.41
C LEU A 870 -39.75 12.46 13.90
N SER A 871 -40.29 13.56 14.43
CA SER A 871 -40.36 13.84 15.86
C SER A 871 -41.67 14.55 16.19
N LYS A 872 -41.87 14.87 17.47
CA LYS A 872 -43.00 15.69 17.87
C LYS A 872 -42.91 17.14 17.39
N GLU A 873 -41.69 17.63 17.11
CA GLU A 873 -41.44 19.02 16.75
C GLU A 873 -41.36 19.23 15.25
N ASP A 874 -40.81 18.23 14.51
CA ASP A 874 -40.47 18.47 13.12
C ASP A 874 -40.39 17.18 12.29
N ARG A 875 -40.41 17.36 10.96
CA ARG A 875 -40.18 16.31 9.95
C ARG A 875 -38.99 16.71 9.10
N ARG A 876 -37.93 15.86 9.07
CA ARG A 876 -36.65 16.23 8.47
C ARG A 876 -36.11 15.17 7.53
N ILE A 877 -35.70 15.64 6.39
CA ILE A 877 -34.82 14.83 5.52
C ILE A 877 -33.37 15.18 5.85
N THR A 878 -32.55 14.16 6.11
CA THR A 878 -31.15 14.33 6.45
C THR A 878 -30.28 13.50 5.53
N PHE A 879 -29.14 14.04 5.13
CA PHE A 879 -28.13 13.38 4.30
C PHE A 879 -26.87 13.18 5.13
N ASN A 880 -26.26 12.00 5.02
CA ASN A 880 -25.01 11.69 5.70
C ASN A 880 -24.05 10.95 4.76
N LEU A 881 -22.75 11.26 4.90
CA LEU A 881 -21.68 10.46 4.31
C LEU A 881 -21.24 9.42 5.35
N GLY A 882 -21.67 8.20 5.17
CA GLY A 882 -21.60 7.11 6.15
C GLY A 882 -22.98 6.79 6.73
N PHE A 883 -22.99 5.88 7.68
CA PHE A 883 -24.15 5.68 8.56
C PHE A 883 -24.16 6.70 9.69
N PHE A 884 -25.24 6.75 10.45
CA PHE A 884 -25.37 7.67 11.56
C PHE A 884 -24.33 7.42 12.67
N PHE A 885 -23.94 6.17 12.92
CA PHE A 885 -22.88 5.76 13.85
C PHE A 885 -22.26 4.44 13.47
#